data_58dff7f416ab12adc34b5c333d559c21
#
_entry.id   58dff7f416ab12adc34b5c333d559c21
#
_cell.length_a   1.000
_cell.length_b   1.000
_cell.length_c   1.000
_cell.angle_alpha   90.00
_cell.angle_beta   90.00
_cell.angle_gamma   90.00
#
_symmetry.space_group_name_H-M   'P 1'
#
loop_
_entity.id
_entity.type
_entity.pdbx_description
1 polymer ?
#
loop_
_entity_poly.entity_id
_entity_poly.type
_entity_poly.pdbx_seq_one_letter_code
_entity_poly.pdbx_strand_id
1 'polypeptide(L)'
;MRRTQLIVPALAGLACLAAVVPQSTAATPSTTPSFGVPRIVDPIHVYGEPNLEVNPKSGAIHATGPQGTGTQRSIWNISVDGGDSYRIIQNLPANTDRAGSIGYVPTKSALGPGGGDTEIKIAHNGQAFFNDLAALATFTAVTTKDDGATTSAANPLAIGTPGGDRQWMALFDPQPSDHTISPYKGKVPLNYMEYADQTTGDAVDLSTDGTNYSTVAGEYGNDGTHSPNHGVPLVDQHTGKFLGMTSGKKGNSLALVVGVPNAAGLLTFHYNEMVQDLPGSPETLFPVLAEDGARNLYAVWIEDKTYNVYYSWAKPGADNEWKTWSAPRQISKAPANVNVFPWIAAGKAPGVIDVAWYGTKSTLKQLGSDGPSAKVGQTWELFFNQVTNAASSAPVSHQIIAAPHPMHYNDICLLGTACITGAGNRNQADFFKMIIDPLNGRARIIFTDSSNGLSQAGDFSSDVSDTAADHQGAALDTIVTQNTGYSALTGKLLSPYESTSPISSITDPKGDALLKPLGGTNVPGGDITSLKMSKVGNDLVAKVQLGGDLSQVAQTAATPTAQLVVRWQMGNRLYFMAAEATAAGTTSYYGGHTAAVDLCSVSGCKPNYLTYDAPPGSPGTNVPVVAGTGSTDGGLTIRVPLSAIGNPTSKSLLEEVSAFVVASPQGGVVPQNNGLSFADVAPLQLEGTKTFNYRFGAPAGTAPAQPIKTPGTTPQPPVKTPGKGQGLAATGLDTGLPVLGLLLLVTAIRMRRRHLAG
;
A
#
# COMPACT_ATOMS: atom_id res chain seq x y z
N MET A 1 -31.10 -14.83 92.80
CA MET A 1 -29.73 -14.99 92.25
C MET A 1 -29.80 -15.77 90.95
N ARG A 2 -29.81 -15.11 89.84
CA ARG A 2 -29.78 -15.73 88.53
C ARG A 2 -28.60 -15.08 87.73
N ARG A 3 -27.64 -15.90 87.41
CA ARG A 3 -26.53 -15.51 86.49
C ARG A 3 -26.96 -15.52 85.10
N THR A 4 -26.84 -14.40 84.40
CA THR A 4 -27.10 -14.27 82.95
C THR A 4 -25.73 -14.48 82.25
N GLN A 5 -25.64 -15.46 81.38
CA GLN A 5 -24.45 -15.66 80.52
C GLN A 5 -24.66 -14.81 79.27
N LEU A 6 -23.68 -13.97 78.97
CA LEU A 6 -23.53 -13.27 77.70
C LEU A 6 -22.89 -14.19 76.62
N ILE A 7 -23.62 -14.42 75.56
CA ILE A 7 -23.08 -15.09 74.37
C ILE A 7 -22.52 -13.98 73.46
N VAL A 8 -21.23 -14.00 73.17
CA VAL A 8 -20.57 -13.14 72.17
C VAL A 8 -20.56 -13.89 70.83
N PRO A 9 -21.12 -13.36 69.75
CA PRO A 9 -20.96 -13.97 68.42
C PRO A 9 -19.60 -13.58 67.84
N ALA A 10 -18.79 -14.57 67.48
CA ALA A 10 -17.56 -14.41 66.71
C ALA A 10 -17.92 -14.04 65.27
N LEU A 11 -17.61 -12.80 64.82
CA LEU A 11 -17.62 -12.41 63.43
C LEU A 11 -16.36 -13.00 62.75
N ALA A 12 -16.57 -13.99 61.90
CA ALA A 12 -15.55 -14.43 60.95
C ALA A 12 -15.40 -13.40 59.84
N GLY A 13 -14.33 -12.62 59.86
CA GLY A 13 -13.99 -11.69 58.78
C GLY A 13 -13.53 -12.44 57.52
N LEU A 14 -14.36 -12.46 56.49
CA LEU A 14 -13.97 -12.86 55.14
C LEU A 14 -13.10 -11.74 54.55
N ALA A 15 -11.77 -11.91 54.55
CA ALA A 15 -10.88 -11.04 53.80
C ALA A 15 -11.01 -11.36 52.31
N CYS A 16 -11.80 -10.55 51.57
CA CYS A 16 -11.75 -10.54 50.12
C CYS A 16 -10.36 -10.01 49.70
N LEU A 17 -9.48 -10.89 49.31
CA LEU A 17 -8.31 -10.54 48.50
C LEU A 17 -8.82 -10.06 47.15
N ALA A 18 -8.97 -8.75 47.02
CA ALA A 18 -9.11 -8.12 45.72
C ALA A 18 -7.80 -8.36 44.94
N ALA A 19 -7.85 -9.28 44.00
CA ALA A 19 -6.78 -9.42 43.02
C ALA A 19 -6.67 -8.08 42.28
N VAL A 20 -5.62 -7.35 42.56
CA VAL A 20 -5.23 -6.19 41.77
C VAL A 20 -4.90 -6.70 40.38
N VAL A 21 -5.86 -6.64 39.46
CA VAL A 21 -5.62 -6.83 38.03
C VAL A 21 -4.68 -5.69 37.61
N PRO A 22 -3.47 -5.98 37.13
CA PRO A 22 -2.63 -4.92 36.62
C PRO A 22 -3.38 -4.23 35.49
N GLN A 23 -3.76 -2.98 35.71
CA GLN A 23 -4.25 -2.12 34.63
C GLN A 23 -3.11 -2.02 33.62
N SER A 24 -3.37 -2.42 32.38
CA SER A 24 -2.48 -2.14 31.28
C SER A 24 -2.34 -0.62 31.22
N THR A 25 -1.18 -0.10 31.62
CA THR A 25 -0.88 1.32 31.50
C THR A 25 -0.98 1.66 30.01
N ALA A 26 -1.94 2.49 29.64
CA ALA A 26 -1.99 3.06 28.31
C ALA A 26 -0.61 3.66 28.02
N ALA A 27 -0.06 3.34 26.86
CA ALA A 27 1.25 3.87 26.48
C ALA A 27 1.19 5.40 26.52
N THR A 28 2.24 6.03 27.05
CA THR A 28 2.28 7.48 27.24
C THR A 28 2.51 8.18 25.89
N PRO A 29 1.83 9.30 25.58
CA PRO A 29 2.16 10.11 24.42
C PRO A 29 3.65 10.48 24.41
N SER A 30 4.27 10.42 23.24
CA SER A 30 5.70 10.67 23.05
C SER A 30 5.92 11.69 21.94
N THR A 31 6.91 12.57 22.08
CA THR A 31 7.37 13.44 21.00
C THR A 31 8.12 12.68 19.91
N THR A 32 8.72 11.53 20.27
CA THR A 32 9.36 10.65 19.30
C THR A 32 8.29 9.82 18.61
N PRO A 33 8.21 9.86 17.28
CA PRO A 33 7.28 9.03 16.54
C PRO A 33 7.59 7.54 16.70
N SER A 34 6.57 6.72 16.61
CA SER A 34 6.65 5.27 16.47
C SER A 34 5.52 4.80 15.58
N PHE A 35 5.62 3.60 15.07
CA PHE A 35 4.59 2.98 14.23
C PHE A 35 3.99 1.74 14.90
N GLY A 36 2.80 1.37 14.48
CA GLY A 36 2.14 0.15 14.89
C GLY A 36 2.72 -1.09 14.21
N VAL A 37 2.11 -2.23 14.43
CA VAL A 37 2.46 -3.47 13.73
C VAL A 37 2.08 -3.32 12.26
N PRO A 38 2.95 -3.68 11.30
CA PRO A 38 2.61 -3.61 9.88
C PRO A 38 1.36 -4.43 9.52
N ARG A 39 0.63 -3.96 8.51
CA ARG A 39 -0.54 -4.62 7.94
C ARG A 39 -0.26 -4.96 6.50
N ILE A 40 -0.28 -6.23 6.16
CA ILE A 40 -0.16 -6.65 4.77
C ILE A 40 -1.50 -6.43 4.10
N VAL A 41 -1.49 -5.70 2.98
CA VAL A 41 -2.71 -5.32 2.27
C VAL A 41 -3.33 -6.54 1.61
N ASP A 42 -2.53 -7.29 0.86
CA ASP A 42 -2.98 -8.49 0.18
C ASP A 42 -2.04 -9.66 0.49
N PRO A 43 -2.51 -10.68 1.21
CA PRO A 43 -1.66 -11.82 1.56
C PRO A 43 -1.45 -12.80 0.39
N ILE A 44 -2.11 -12.60 -0.74
CA ILE A 44 -2.14 -13.54 -1.86
C ILE A 44 -1.44 -12.95 -3.08
N HIS A 45 -1.79 -11.72 -3.49
CA HIS A 45 -1.28 -11.12 -4.70
C HIS A 45 0.00 -10.33 -4.46
N VAL A 46 0.89 -10.40 -5.43
CA VAL A 46 2.18 -9.69 -5.42
C VAL A 46 2.05 -8.47 -6.33
N TYR A 47 2.34 -7.29 -5.80
CA TYR A 47 2.34 -6.05 -6.54
C TYR A 47 3.23 -5.00 -5.87
N GLY A 48 3.58 -3.93 -6.60
CA GLY A 48 4.44 -2.85 -6.12
C GLY A 48 3.92 -1.48 -6.57
N GLU A 49 4.71 -0.44 -6.41
CA GLU A 49 4.30 0.95 -6.70
C GLU A 49 2.96 1.32 -6.06
N PRO A 50 2.83 1.09 -4.75
CA PRO A 50 1.53 1.15 -4.11
C PRO A 50 1.05 2.59 -3.92
N ASN A 51 -0.27 2.75 -4.01
CA ASN A 51 -0.97 3.98 -3.66
C ASN A 51 -1.93 3.78 -2.50
N LEU A 52 -2.18 4.85 -1.76
CA LEU A 52 -2.98 4.85 -0.55
C LEU A 52 -3.79 6.14 -0.43
N GLU A 53 -5.07 6.01 -0.10
CA GLU A 53 -5.92 7.13 0.33
C GLU A 53 -6.92 6.68 1.41
N VAL A 54 -7.32 7.62 2.25
CA VAL A 54 -8.37 7.41 3.26
C VAL A 54 -9.57 8.27 2.91
N ASN A 55 -10.73 7.65 2.80
CA ASN A 55 -11.97 8.36 2.56
C ASN A 55 -12.33 9.25 3.77
N PRO A 56 -12.31 10.58 3.64
CA PRO A 56 -12.56 11.48 4.76
C PRO A 56 -14.00 11.40 5.29
N LYS A 57 -14.91 10.83 4.52
CA LYS A 57 -16.33 10.70 4.87
C LYS A 57 -16.65 9.38 5.56
N SER A 58 -16.16 8.26 5.06
CA SER A 58 -16.46 6.93 5.59
C SER A 58 -15.37 6.39 6.51
N GLY A 59 -14.11 6.83 6.36
CA GLY A 59 -12.95 6.25 7.01
C GLY A 59 -12.40 5.01 6.31
N ALA A 60 -12.99 4.61 5.18
CA ALA A 60 -12.48 3.49 4.41
C ALA A 60 -11.08 3.81 3.85
N ILE A 61 -10.19 2.82 3.88
CA ILE A 61 -8.82 2.95 3.40
C ILE A 61 -8.73 2.23 2.08
N HIS A 62 -8.31 2.94 1.05
CA HIS A 62 -8.13 2.41 -0.29
C HIS A 62 -6.64 2.25 -0.57
N ALA A 63 -6.22 1.06 -1.01
CA ALA A 63 -4.86 0.74 -1.39
C ALA A 63 -4.86 0.15 -2.80
N THR A 64 -3.96 0.61 -3.66
CA THR A 64 -3.88 0.17 -5.05
C THR A 64 -2.44 -0.06 -5.47
N GLY A 65 -2.22 -0.88 -6.50
CA GLY A 65 -0.91 -1.07 -7.08
C GLY A 65 -0.95 -2.01 -8.29
N PRO A 66 0.04 -1.92 -9.19
CA PRO A 66 0.19 -2.84 -10.30
C PRO A 66 0.88 -4.14 -9.87
N GLN A 67 0.53 -5.25 -10.50
CA GLN A 67 1.22 -6.53 -10.31
C GLN A 67 2.60 -6.60 -11.02
N GLY A 68 3.20 -5.48 -11.26
CA GLY A 68 4.51 -5.32 -11.87
C GLY A 68 4.46 -4.98 -13.36
N THR A 69 5.59 -4.50 -13.86
CA THR A 69 5.74 -4.04 -15.24
C THR A 69 5.45 -5.17 -16.24
N GLY A 70 4.51 -4.94 -17.15
CA GLY A 70 4.13 -5.91 -18.18
C GLY A 70 3.14 -6.97 -17.71
N THR A 71 2.71 -6.96 -16.47
CA THR A 71 1.49 -7.66 -16.07
C THR A 71 0.28 -6.85 -16.51
N GLN A 72 -0.88 -7.50 -16.50
CA GLN A 72 -2.08 -6.91 -17.08
C GLN A 72 -3.08 -6.52 -16.03
N ARG A 73 -2.60 -6.36 -14.77
CA ARG A 73 -3.47 -6.24 -13.64
C ARG A 73 -3.01 -5.14 -12.73
N SER A 74 -3.98 -4.39 -12.30
CA SER A 74 -3.87 -3.53 -11.15
C SER A 74 -4.85 -3.99 -10.10
N ILE A 75 -4.48 -3.82 -8.86
CA ILE A 75 -5.25 -4.27 -7.71
C ILE A 75 -5.76 -3.05 -6.98
N TRP A 76 -7.01 -3.11 -6.56
CA TRP A 76 -7.63 -2.12 -5.70
C TRP A 76 -8.22 -2.83 -4.48
N ASN A 77 -7.56 -2.66 -3.37
CA ASN A 77 -7.98 -3.17 -2.07
C ASN A 77 -8.69 -2.09 -1.25
N ILE A 78 -9.57 -2.52 -0.38
CA ILE A 78 -10.26 -1.65 0.56
C ILE A 78 -10.28 -2.26 1.96
N SER A 79 -10.09 -1.41 2.96
CA SER A 79 -10.36 -1.71 4.36
C SER A 79 -11.52 -0.85 4.85
N VAL A 80 -12.47 -1.45 5.53
CA VAL A 80 -13.62 -0.78 6.17
C VAL A 80 -13.58 -0.89 7.71
N ASP A 81 -12.53 -1.49 8.24
CA ASP A 81 -12.30 -1.78 9.66
C ASP A 81 -11.12 -0.99 10.25
N GLY A 82 -10.73 0.12 9.60
CA GLY A 82 -9.65 1.00 10.06
C GLY A 82 -8.25 0.54 9.67
N GLY A 83 -8.12 -0.45 8.79
CA GLY A 83 -6.86 -1.00 8.31
C GLY A 83 -6.47 -2.30 9.01
N ASP A 84 -7.38 -2.94 9.74
CA ASP A 84 -7.10 -4.22 10.35
C ASP A 84 -7.05 -5.34 9.30
N SER A 85 -7.93 -5.29 8.29
CA SER A 85 -7.88 -6.17 7.12
C SER A 85 -8.20 -5.42 5.82
N TYR A 86 -7.80 -6.00 4.68
CA TYR A 86 -8.02 -5.45 3.35
C TYR A 86 -8.60 -6.52 2.43
N ARG A 87 -9.45 -6.10 1.49
CA ARG A 87 -10.06 -7.00 0.51
C ARG A 87 -10.15 -6.34 -0.85
N ILE A 88 -9.97 -7.12 -1.91
CA ILE A 88 -10.09 -6.64 -3.30
C ILE A 88 -11.53 -6.23 -3.57
N ILE A 89 -11.71 -5.06 -4.19
CA ILE A 89 -13.00 -4.62 -4.69
C ILE A 89 -13.38 -5.48 -5.89
N GLN A 90 -14.44 -6.28 -5.75
CA GLN A 90 -14.79 -7.29 -6.72
C GLN A 90 -15.87 -6.75 -7.62
N ASN A 91 -16.55 -6.24 -7.97
CA ASN A 91 -17.67 -5.84 -8.85
C ASN A 91 -17.38 -4.57 -9.64
N LEU A 92 -16.13 -4.34 -9.94
CA LEU A 92 -15.82 -3.27 -10.88
C LEU A 92 -16.40 -3.63 -12.25
N PRO A 93 -17.06 -2.71 -12.95
CA PRO A 93 -17.55 -2.96 -14.31
C PRO A 93 -16.45 -3.38 -15.27
N ALA A 94 -15.24 -3.00 -14.98
CA ALA A 94 -14.03 -3.42 -15.68
C ALA A 94 -13.64 -4.87 -15.39
N ASN A 95 -14.20 -5.51 -14.37
CA ASN A 95 -14.02 -6.92 -14.05
C ASN A 95 -14.73 -7.85 -15.05
N THR A 96 -14.93 -7.44 -16.22
CA THR A 96 -15.48 -8.23 -17.29
C THR A 96 -14.38 -8.57 -18.26
N ASP A 97 -13.79 -9.74 -18.18
CA ASP A 97 -12.96 -10.39 -19.20
C ASP A 97 -12.01 -9.51 -20.05
N ARG A 98 -11.65 -8.33 -19.59
CA ARG A 98 -10.84 -7.39 -20.36
C ARG A 98 -9.44 -7.31 -19.80
N ALA A 99 -8.48 -7.37 -20.69
CA ALA A 99 -7.13 -6.95 -20.41
C ALA A 99 -7.13 -5.52 -19.84
N GLY A 100 -6.35 -5.29 -18.78
CA GLY A 100 -6.28 -3.98 -18.13
C GLY A 100 -7.50 -3.61 -17.30
N SER A 101 -8.28 -4.57 -16.91
CA SER A 101 -9.41 -4.31 -16.02
C SER A 101 -8.94 -3.92 -14.62
N ILE A 102 -9.59 -2.93 -14.06
CA ILE A 102 -9.41 -2.51 -12.68
C ILE A 102 -10.02 -3.55 -11.74
N GLY A 103 -9.36 -3.79 -10.63
CA GLY A 103 -9.72 -4.86 -9.74
C GLY A 103 -9.21 -6.20 -10.27
N TYR A 104 -9.55 -7.24 -9.57
CA TYR A 104 -9.08 -8.56 -9.91
C TYR A 104 -9.87 -9.13 -11.08
N VAL A 105 -9.36 -9.04 -12.29
CA VAL A 105 -9.86 -9.83 -13.42
C VAL A 105 -8.73 -10.40 -14.23
N PRO A 106 -8.73 -11.68 -14.34
CA PRO A 106 -7.85 -12.41 -15.21
C PRO A 106 -8.17 -12.12 -16.66
N THR A 107 -7.16 -11.81 -17.41
CA THR A 107 -7.28 -11.66 -18.86
C THR A 107 -6.85 -12.93 -19.55
N LYS A 108 -7.50 -13.25 -20.67
CA LYS A 108 -7.12 -14.36 -21.54
C LYS A 108 -5.81 -14.09 -22.30
N SER A 109 -5.30 -12.90 -22.25
CA SER A 109 -4.11 -12.46 -22.95
C SER A 109 -3.04 -11.99 -21.98
N ALA A 110 -1.87 -12.54 -22.06
CA ALA A 110 -0.70 -12.10 -21.31
C ALA A 110 -0.15 -10.74 -21.77
N LEU A 111 -0.71 -10.14 -22.80
CA LEU A 111 -0.27 -8.88 -23.39
C LEU A 111 -1.39 -7.84 -23.46
N GLY A 112 -2.40 -7.96 -22.63
CA GLY A 112 -3.48 -6.97 -22.55
C GLY A 112 -3.05 -5.63 -21.97
N PRO A 113 -3.82 -4.57 -22.19
CA PRO A 113 -3.59 -3.28 -21.58
C PRO A 113 -3.86 -3.30 -20.07
N GLY A 114 -3.13 -2.49 -19.28
CA GLY A 114 -3.23 -2.37 -17.84
C GLY A 114 -2.06 -3.00 -17.10
N GLY A 115 -2.11 -2.96 -15.78
CA GLY A 115 -1.06 -3.48 -14.90
C GLY A 115 0.20 -2.63 -14.86
N GLY A 116 0.12 -1.38 -15.27
CA GLY A 116 1.09 -0.34 -15.01
C GLY A 116 0.72 0.47 -13.77
N ASP A 117 1.30 1.65 -13.63
CA ASP A 117 1.12 2.52 -12.48
C ASP A 117 -0.34 2.80 -12.19
N THR A 118 -0.70 2.80 -10.91
CA THR A 118 -2.03 3.20 -10.46
C THR A 118 -1.97 4.52 -9.72
N GLU A 119 -3.07 5.27 -9.72
CA GLU A 119 -3.24 6.42 -8.85
C GLU A 119 -4.67 6.43 -8.29
N ILE A 120 -4.80 6.84 -7.03
CA ILE A 120 -6.09 7.02 -6.38
C ILE A 120 -6.11 8.34 -5.62
N LYS A 121 -7.22 9.07 -5.72
CA LYS A 121 -7.54 10.25 -4.91
C LYS A 121 -8.98 10.19 -4.45
N ILE A 122 -9.24 10.70 -3.25
CA ILE A 122 -10.59 10.74 -2.67
C ILE A 122 -10.94 12.16 -2.28
N ALA A 123 -12.06 12.65 -2.81
CA ALA A 123 -12.58 13.97 -2.49
C ALA A 123 -13.30 13.99 -1.13
N HIS A 124 -13.50 15.18 -0.55
CA HIS A 124 -14.18 15.34 0.74
C HIS A 124 -15.63 14.82 0.76
N ASN A 125 -16.29 14.76 -0.40
CA ASN A 125 -17.62 14.17 -0.52
C ASN A 125 -17.64 12.64 -0.50
N GLY A 126 -16.46 11.99 -0.47
CA GLY A 126 -16.26 10.54 -0.48
C GLY A 126 -16.17 9.95 -1.89
N GLN A 127 -16.16 10.76 -2.94
CA GLN A 127 -15.93 10.25 -4.29
C GLN A 127 -14.46 9.89 -4.47
N ALA A 128 -14.19 8.63 -4.78
CA ALA A 128 -12.87 8.15 -5.15
C ALA A 128 -12.70 8.17 -6.67
N PHE A 129 -11.52 8.59 -7.09
CA PHE A 129 -11.04 8.61 -8.47
C PHE A 129 -9.88 7.64 -8.57
N PHE A 130 -9.97 6.71 -9.47
CA PHE A 130 -8.94 5.70 -9.71
C PHE A 130 -8.56 5.72 -11.18
N ASN A 131 -7.28 5.61 -11.47
CA ASN A 131 -6.80 5.33 -12.81
C ASN A 131 -5.69 4.28 -12.81
N ASP A 132 -5.48 3.68 -13.97
CA ASP A 132 -4.62 2.55 -14.23
C ASP A 132 -3.93 2.75 -15.58
N LEU A 133 -2.60 2.74 -15.58
CA LEU A 133 -1.80 2.90 -16.79
C LEU A 133 -1.93 1.65 -17.69
N ALA A 134 -2.22 1.88 -18.94
CA ALA A 134 -2.40 0.83 -19.94
C ALA A 134 -1.34 0.90 -21.04
N ALA A 135 -0.38 -0.03 -20.98
CA ALA A 135 0.64 -0.25 -22.04
C ALA A 135 1.48 0.99 -22.40
N LEU A 136 1.72 1.92 -21.48
CA LEU A 136 2.40 3.20 -21.72
C LEU A 136 1.75 4.04 -22.85
N ALA A 137 0.45 3.85 -23.06
CA ALA A 137 -0.27 4.47 -24.18
C ALA A 137 -1.49 5.27 -23.72
N THR A 138 -2.16 4.84 -22.67
CA THR A 138 -3.39 5.47 -22.18
C THR A 138 -3.64 5.12 -20.72
N PHE A 139 -4.69 5.70 -20.13
CA PHE A 139 -5.13 5.38 -18.79
C PHE A 139 -6.58 4.93 -18.79
N THR A 140 -6.87 3.91 -17.96
CA THR A 140 -8.24 3.52 -17.67
C THR A 140 -8.68 4.25 -16.40
N ALA A 141 -9.82 4.93 -16.44
CA ALA A 141 -10.35 5.67 -15.31
C ALA A 141 -11.70 5.14 -14.82
N VAL A 142 -11.87 5.11 -13.52
CA VAL A 142 -13.10 4.65 -12.83
C VAL A 142 -13.34 5.51 -11.59
N THR A 143 -14.60 5.73 -11.23
CA THR A 143 -14.97 6.39 -9.98
C THR A 143 -15.96 5.56 -9.16
N THR A 144 -15.92 5.79 -7.84
CA THR A 144 -16.92 5.27 -6.90
C THR A 144 -17.34 6.37 -5.91
N LYS A 145 -18.55 6.27 -5.34
CA LYS A 145 -19.05 7.19 -4.29
C LYS A 145 -19.46 6.45 -3.01
N ASP A 146 -19.28 5.15 -2.99
CA ASP A 146 -19.70 4.23 -1.95
C ASP A 146 -18.60 3.19 -1.66
N ASP A 147 -17.35 3.67 -1.68
CA ASP A 147 -16.15 2.89 -1.37
C ASP A 147 -16.03 1.60 -2.19
N GLY A 148 -16.46 1.63 -3.44
CA GLY A 148 -16.33 0.50 -4.37
C GLY A 148 -17.49 -0.50 -4.31
N ALA A 149 -18.56 -0.24 -3.56
CA ALA A 149 -19.78 -1.07 -3.62
C ALA A 149 -20.41 -1.00 -5.02
N THR A 150 -20.35 0.19 -5.62
CA THR A 150 -20.67 0.41 -7.04
C THR A 150 -19.61 1.32 -7.68
N THR A 151 -19.44 1.19 -8.98
CA THR A 151 -18.49 2.01 -9.73
C THR A 151 -19.14 2.60 -10.98
N SER A 152 -18.55 3.66 -11.53
CA SER A 152 -18.84 4.10 -12.87
C SER A 152 -18.47 3.02 -13.89
N ALA A 153 -18.94 3.14 -15.13
CA ALA A 153 -18.32 2.41 -16.23
C ALA A 153 -16.84 2.83 -16.36
N ALA A 154 -15.97 1.88 -16.67
CA ALA A 154 -14.57 2.16 -16.92
C ALA A 154 -14.42 2.90 -18.26
N ASN A 155 -13.60 3.96 -18.28
CA ASN A 155 -13.17 4.60 -19.52
C ASN A 155 -11.72 4.15 -19.83
N PRO A 156 -11.51 3.27 -20.82
CA PRO A 156 -10.18 2.77 -21.14
C PRO A 156 -9.30 3.75 -21.94
N LEU A 157 -9.85 4.87 -22.34
CA LEU A 157 -9.18 5.95 -23.10
C LEU A 157 -9.45 7.28 -22.41
N ALA A 158 -8.98 7.39 -21.17
CA ALA A 158 -9.36 8.50 -20.30
C ALA A 158 -8.60 9.80 -20.58
N ILE A 159 -7.46 9.76 -21.27
CA ILE A 159 -6.57 10.92 -21.49
C ILE A 159 -6.79 11.61 -22.83
N GLY A 160 -6.42 12.89 -22.88
CA GLY A 160 -6.50 13.71 -24.09
C GLY A 160 -5.40 13.44 -25.11
N THR A 161 -4.19 13.08 -24.64
CA THR A 161 -3.01 12.83 -25.48
C THR A 161 -2.49 11.42 -25.27
N PRO A 162 -2.38 10.57 -26.30
CA PRO A 162 -1.82 9.22 -26.15
C PRO A 162 -0.31 9.24 -25.88
N GLY A 163 0.19 8.22 -25.18
CA GLY A 163 1.61 8.02 -24.94
C GLY A 163 2.09 8.51 -23.58
N GLY A 164 1.24 8.42 -22.57
CA GLY A 164 1.55 8.79 -21.19
C GLY A 164 2.28 7.70 -20.42
N ASP A 165 3.08 8.12 -19.45
CA ASP A 165 3.73 7.29 -18.42
C ASP A 165 3.67 8.02 -17.09
N ARG A 166 3.65 7.30 -15.99
CA ARG A 166 3.58 7.78 -14.61
C ARG A 166 2.61 8.95 -14.40
N GLN A 167 1.39 8.61 -14.08
CA GLN A 167 0.34 9.57 -13.81
C GLN A 167 0.24 9.95 -12.33
N TRP A 168 -0.02 11.23 -12.07
CA TRP A 168 -0.33 11.76 -10.75
C TRP A 168 -1.62 12.56 -10.77
N MET A 169 -2.49 12.34 -9.78
CA MET A 169 -3.71 13.14 -9.64
C MET A 169 -3.57 14.22 -8.57
N ALA A 170 -4.10 15.40 -8.84
CA ALA A 170 -4.20 16.51 -7.89
C ALA A 170 -5.61 17.10 -7.92
N LEU A 171 -6.28 17.13 -6.76
CA LEU A 171 -7.66 17.59 -6.65
C LEU A 171 -7.73 19.05 -6.23
N PHE A 172 -8.55 19.86 -6.93
CA PHE A 172 -9.10 21.08 -6.42
C PHE A 172 -10.49 20.78 -5.84
N ASP A 173 -10.57 20.70 -4.51
CA ASP A 173 -11.78 20.35 -3.75
C ASP A 173 -11.87 21.21 -2.49
N PRO A 174 -11.93 22.56 -2.64
CA PRO A 174 -11.85 23.48 -1.53
C PRO A 174 -13.03 23.31 -0.58
N GLN A 175 -12.72 23.31 0.71
CA GLN A 175 -13.73 23.33 1.76
C GLN A 175 -14.15 24.77 2.11
N PRO A 176 -15.29 24.99 2.75
CA PRO A 176 -15.72 26.33 3.15
C PRO A 176 -14.69 27.10 4.02
N SER A 177 -13.84 26.37 4.74
CA SER A 177 -12.75 26.96 5.53
C SER A 177 -11.59 27.52 4.68
N ASP A 178 -11.50 27.14 3.41
CA ASP A 178 -10.34 27.48 2.57
C ASP A 178 -10.46 28.91 1.99
N HIS A 179 -11.61 29.57 2.11
CA HIS A 179 -11.86 30.95 1.65
C HIS A 179 -11.31 31.22 0.25
N THR A 180 -11.69 30.38 -0.71
CA THR A 180 -11.08 30.36 -2.05
C THR A 180 -11.26 31.65 -2.83
N ILE A 181 -10.21 32.10 -3.46
CA ILE A 181 -10.16 33.18 -4.44
C ILE A 181 -9.90 32.67 -5.87
N SER A 182 -10.04 31.37 -6.09
CA SER A 182 -9.80 30.74 -7.39
C SER A 182 -10.68 31.36 -8.49
N PRO A 183 -10.11 31.63 -9.68
CA PRO A 183 -10.89 32.07 -10.83
C PRO A 183 -11.76 30.94 -11.42
N TYR A 184 -11.51 29.68 -11.09
CA TYR A 184 -12.31 28.54 -11.58
C TYR A 184 -13.77 28.66 -11.17
N LYS A 185 -14.69 28.47 -12.12
CA LYS A 185 -16.14 28.59 -11.91
C LYS A 185 -16.87 27.28 -12.21
N GLY A 186 -16.14 26.24 -12.47
CA GLY A 186 -16.70 24.92 -12.77
C GLY A 186 -17.12 24.14 -11.54
N LYS A 187 -17.45 22.89 -11.79
CA LYS A 187 -17.85 21.92 -10.76
C LYS A 187 -16.64 21.41 -9.98
N VAL A 188 -16.77 21.29 -8.66
CA VAL A 188 -15.79 20.64 -7.78
C VAL A 188 -16.32 19.28 -7.31
N PRO A 189 -15.48 18.28 -7.06
CA PRO A 189 -14.02 18.34 -7.22
C PRO A 189 -13.62 18.44 -8.70
N LEU A 190 -12.61 19.27 -8.98
CA LEU A 190 -11.89 19.28 -10.23
C LEU A 190 -10.64 18.44 -10.07
N ASN A 191 -10.46 17.45 -10.91
CA ASN A 191 -9.30 16.58 -10.86
C ASN A 191 -8.37 16.90 -12.03
N TYR A 192 -7.13 17.26 -11.69
CA TYR A 192 -6.03 17.34 -12.63
C TYR A 192 -5.24 16.03 -12.60
N MET A 193 -4.89 15.52 -13.76
CA MET A 193 -4.01 14.37 -13.93
C MET A 193 -2.80 14.80 -14.75
N GLU A 194 -1.65 14.83 -14.10
CA GLU A 194 -0.36 15.03 -14.73
C GLU A 194 0.22 13.69 -15.16
N TYR A 195 0.84 13.64 -16.30
CA TYR A 195 1.59 12.47 -16.76
C TYR A 195 2.73 12.88 -17.70
N ALA A 196 3.78 12.06 -17.72
CA ALA A 196 4.86 12.21 -18.67
C ALA A 196 4.36 11.93 -20.08
N ASP A 197 4.25 12.96 -20.91
CA ASP A 197 4.04 12.78 -22.35
C ASP A 197 5.39 12.50 -22.99
N GLN A 198 5.49 11.38 -23.70
CA GLN A 198 6.73 10.92 -24.32
C GLN A 198 7.24 11.87 -25.43
N THR A 199 6.45 12.84 -25.84
CA THR A 199 6.72 13.72 -26.98
C THR A 199 6.88 15.19 -26.61
N THR A 200 6.11 15.68 -25.63
CA THR A 200 5.95 17.12 -25.39
C THR A 200 6.39 17.59 -24.01
N GLY A 201 6.62 16.71 -23.07
CA GLY A 201 6.96 17.07 -21.67
C GLY A 201 5.94 16.51 -20.69
N ASP A 202 5.58 17.28 -19.67
CA ASP A 202 4.52 16.91 -18.73
C ASP A 202 3.18 17.47 -19.18
N ALA A 203 2.26 16.60 -19.55
CA ALA A 203 0.89 16.97 -19.90
C ALA A 203 0.01 16.95 -18.62
N VAL A 204 -0.92 17.89 -18.56
CA VAL A 204 -1.91 17.96 -17.50
C VAL A 204 -3.30 17.96 -18.13
N ASP A 205 -4.07 16.92 -17.86
CA ASP A 205 -5.47 16.82 -18.24
C ASP A 205 -6.38 17.16 -17.08
N LEU A 206 -7.61 17.56 -17.34
CA LEU A 206 -8.61 17.84 -16.31
C LEU A 206 -9.87 16.98 -16.47
N SER A 207 -10.48 16.68 -15.33
CA SER A 207 -11.78 15.98 -15.28
C SER A 207 -12.67 16.54 -14.17
N THR A 208 -13.97 16.66 -14.46
CA THR A 208 -15.02 17.01 -13.49
C THR A 208 -15.94 15.85 -13.14
N ASP A 209 -15.76 14.70 -13.80
CA ASP A 209 -16.53 13.47 -13.55
C ASP A 209 -15.67 12.31 -13.06
N GLY A 210 -14.35 12.42 -13.22
CA GLY A 210 -13.35 11.42 -12.78
C GLY A 210 -13.18 10.24 -13.70
N THR A 211 -13.83 10.24 -14.86
CA THR A 211 -13.72 9.18 -15.89
C THR A 211 -13.21 9.69 -17.22
N ASN A 212 -13.43 10.97 -17.52
CA ASN A 212 -13.00 11.60 -18.76
C ASN A 212 -11.96 12.69 -18.46
N TYR A 213 -10.72 12.46 -18.88
CA TYR A 213 -9.58 13.38 -18.79
C TYR A 213 -9.16 13.84 -20.20
N SER A 214 -10.10 13.87 -21.14
CA SER A 214 -9.83 14.19 -22.53
C SER A 214 -9.62 15.69 -22.81
N THR A 215 -9.75 16.53 -21.79
CA THR A 215 -9.48 17.96 -21.92
C THR A 215 -8.08 18.25 -21.40
N VAL A 216 -7.15 18.54 -22.29
CA VAL A 216 -5.81 18.99 -21.94
C VAL A 216 -5.90 20.35 -21.28
N ALA A 217 -5.52 20.43 -20.02
CA ALA A 217 -5.51 21.68 -19.25
C ALA A 217 -4.26 22.53 -19.57
N GLY A 218 -3.17 21.89 -19.97
CA GLY A 218 -1.92 22.51 -20.34
C GLY A 218 -0.74 21.56 -20.31
N GLU A 219 0.42 22.04 -20.72
CA GLU A 219 1.68 21.30 -20.77
C GLU A 219 2.83 22.16 -20.22
N TYR A 220 3.85 21.53 -19.66
CA TYR A 220 5.02 22.21 -19.12
C TYR A 220 6.32 21.40 -19.22
N GLY A 221 7.44 21.99 -18.82
CA GLY A 221 8.73 21.29 -18.73
C GLY A 221 9.46 21.10 -20.06
N ASN A 222 9.03 21.79 -21.13
CA ASN A 222 9.68 21.74 -22.46
C ASN A 222 9.81 23.12 -23.08
N ASP A 223 10.23 24.11 -22.30
CA ASP A 223 10.43 25.50 -22.77
C ASP A 223 11.85 25.79 -23.28
N GLY A 224 12.68 24.76 -23.38
CA GLY A 224 14.10 24.84 -23.76
C GLY A 224 15.04 25.26 -22.62
N THR A 225 14.51 25.53 -21.43
CA THR A 225 15.30 25.88 -20.23
C THR A 225 14.98 24.99 -19.02
N HIS A 226 13.78 24.47 -18.95
CA HIS A 226 13.32 23.54 -17.92
C HIS A 226 13.08 22.16 -18.55
N SER A 227 13.42 21.11 -17.84
CA SER A 227 13.20 19.72 -18.26
C SER A 227 12.17 19.06 -17.36
N PRO A 228 11.27 18.21 -17.88
CA PRO A 228 10.32 17.46 -17.09
C PRO A 228 11.01 16.68 -15.99
N ASN A 229 10.42 16.65 -14.79
CA ASN A 229 10.95 15.88 -13.65
C ASN A 229 9.85 15.06 -12.95
N HIS A 230 8.65 15.04 -13.47
CA HIS A 230 7.49 14.26 -13.01
C HIS A 230 7.30 14.28 -11.48
N GLY A 231 7.59 15.41 -10.84
CA GLY A 231 7.39 15.56 -9.40
C GLY A 231 5.90 15.47 -9.04
N VAL A 232 5.60 14.84 -7.90
CA VAL A 232 4.22 14.68 -7.45
C VAL A 232 3.55 16.03 -7.23
N PRO A 233 2.50 16.39 -7.98
CA PRO A 233 1.86 17.69 -7.93
C PRO A 233 0.84 17.79 -6.78
N LEU A 234 0.43 19.03 -6.51
CA LEU A 234 -0.73 19.34 -5.69
C LEU A 234 -1.51 20.53 -6.26
N VAL A 235 -2.70 20.79 -5.73
CA VAL A 235 -3.46 22.01 -6.03
C VAL A 235 -3.65 22.80 -4.74
N ASP A 236 -3.22 24.07 -4.75
CA ASP A 236 -3.51 24.99 -3.64
C ASP A 236 -5.01 25.24 -3.54
N GLN A 237 -5.62 24.84 -2.43
CA GLN A 237 -7.06 24.89 -2.23
C GLN A 237 -7.61 26.32 -2.13
N HIS A 238 -6.76 27.31 -1.83
CA HIS A 238 -7.16 28.71 -1.75
C HIS A 238 -7.26 29.38 -3.11
N THR A 239 -6.29 29.18 -3.98
CA THR A 239 -6.21 29.84 -5.28
C THR A 239 -6.61 28.96 -6.47
N GLY A 240 -6.68 27.64 -6.28
CA GLY A 240 -6.86 26.66 -7.36
C GLY A 240 -5.63 26.50 -8.25
N LYS A 241 -4.48 27.07 -7.88
CA LYS A 241 -3.24 26.92 -8.65
C LYS A 241 -2.77 25.48 -8.60
N PHE A 242 -2.45 24.93 -9.75
CA PHE A 242 -1.72 23.68 -9.87
C PHE A 242 -0.24 23.94 -9.56
N LEU A 243 0.37 23.12 -8.73
CA LEU A 243 1.76 23.22 -8.33
C LEU A 243 2.46 21.90 -8.63
N GLY A 244 3.41 21.93 -9.54
CA GLY A 244 4.26 20.81 -9.90
C GLY A 244 5.74 21.14 -9.69
N MET A 245 6.62 20.22 -10.00
CA MET A 245 8.06 20.45 -9.97
C MET A 245 8.71 20.04 -11.27
N THR A 246 9.77 20.74 -11.61
CA THR A 246 10.59 20.47 -12.80
C THR A 246 12.04 20.76 -12.48
N SER A 247 12.95 20.32 -13.34
CA SER A 247 14.35 20.75 -13.26
C SER A 247 14.42 22.26 -13.47
N GLY A 248 15.23 22.96 -12.67
CA GLY A 248 15.45 24.40 -12.86
C GLY A 248 16.36 24.67 -14.07
N LYS A 249 16.65 25.94 -14.32
CA LYS A 249 17.46 26.41 -15.46
C LYS A 249 18.87 25.82 -15.52
N LYS A 250 19.37 25.33 -14.41
CA LYS A 250 20.65 24.61 -14.33
C LYS A 250 20.33 23.14 -14.07
N GLY A 251 21.06 22.22 -14.66
CA GLY A 251 20.81 20.76 -14.54
C GLY A 251 20.85 20.20 -13.11
N ASN A 252 21.42 20.95 -12.16
CA ASN A 252 21.45 20.63 -10.74
C ASN A 252 20.59 21.60 -9.91
N SER A 253 19.41 21.91 -10.37
CA SER A 253 18.47 22.84 -9.72
C SER A 253 17.05 22.35 -9.85
N LEU A 254 16.14 22.89 -9.02
CA LEU A 254 14.70 22.63 -9.03
C LEU A 254 13.94 23.94 -9.24
N ALA A 255 12.86 23.86 -9.96
CA ALA A 255 11.89 24.94 -10.12
C ALA A 255 10.46 24.46 -9.77
N LEU A 256 9.69 25.35 -9.15
CA LEU A 256 8.26 25.18 -8.94
C LEU A 256 7.54 25.55 -10.22
N VAL A 257 6.73 24.66 -10.75
CA VAL A 257 5.77 24.90 -11.81
C VAL A 257 4.49 25.43 -11.19
N VAL A 258 4.01 26.57 -11.67
CA VAL A 258 2.76 27.19 -11.22
C VAL A 258 1.80 27.27 -12.38
N GLY A 259 0.76 26.44 -12.37
CA GLY A 259 -0.34 26.48 -13.32
C GLY A 259 -1.47 27.36 -12.79
N VAL A 260 -1.69 28.49 -13.39
CA VAL A 260 -2.77 29.43 -13.03
C VAL A 260 -4.03 29.07 -13.78
N PRO A 261 -5.11 28.65 -13.09
CA PRO A 261 -6.34 28.25 -13.76
C PRO A 261 -7.11 29.48 -14.25
N ASN A 262 -7.77 29.36 -15.40
CA ASN A 262 -8.83 30.27 -15.83
C ASN A 262 -10.20 29.81 -15.29
N ALA A 263 -11.29 30.48 -15.70
CA ALA A 263 -12.63 30.12 -15.25
C ALA A 263 -13.11 28.72 -15.67
N ALA A 264 -12.47 28.11 -16.65
CA ALA A 264 -12.76 26.75 -17.13
C ALA A 264 -11.81 25.69 -16.55
N GLY A 265 -10.78 26.09 -15.79
CA GLY A 265 -9.78 25.19 -15.24
C GLY A 265 -8.58 24.93 -16.14
N LEU A 266 -8.51 25.59 -17.31
CA LEU A 266 -7.33 25.53 -18.18
C LEU A 266 -6.19 26.31 -17.55
N LEU A 267 -4.98 25.78 -17.64
CA LEU A 267 -3.79 26.27 -16.94
C LEU A 267 -2.89 27.09 -17.86
N THR A 268 -2.36 28.16 -17.30
CA THR A 268 -1.22 28.88 -17.90
C THR A 268 -0.05 28.73 -16.96
N PHE A 269 1.06 28.17 -17.46
CA PHE A 269 2.22 27.84 -16.66
C PHE A 269 3.27 28.94 -16.62
N HIS A 270 3.92 29.08 -15.48
CA HIS A 270 5.16 29.81 -15.28
C HIS A 270 6.00 29.13 -14.22
N TYR A 271 7.27 29.53 -14.06
CA TYR A 271 8.23 28.86 -13.23
C TYR A 271 8.82 29.80 -12.17
N ASN A 272 8.92 29.33 -10.95
CA ASN A 272 9.64 29.96 -9.86
C ASN A 272 10.86 29.11 -9.50
N GLU A 273 12.07 29.63 -9.71
CA GLU A 273 13.29 28.92 -9.32
C GLU A 273 13.28 28.64 -7.82
N MET A 274 13.49 27.39 -7.43
CA MET A 274 13.43 26.96 -6.03
C MET A 274 14.81 26.88 -5.40
N VAL A 275 15.61 25.96 -5.88
CA VAL A 275 16.92 25.60 -5.34
C VAL A 275 17.90 25.51 -6.49
N GLN A 276 19.08 26.08 -6.32
CA GLN A 276 20.14 26.10 -7.32
C GLN A 276 21.42 25.51 -6.74
N ASP A 277 22.31 25.06 -7.64
CA ASP A 277 23.66 24.58 -7.31
C ASP A 277 23.63 23.41 -6.30
N LEU A 278 22.74 22.44 -6.50
CA LEU A 278 22.74 21.18 -5.77
C LEU A 278 24.03 20.40 -6.04
N PRO A 279 24.49 19.54 -5.12
CA PRO A 279 25.66 18.69 -5.32
C PRO A 279 25.55 17.76 -6.53
N GLY A 280 24.37 17.23 -6.80
CA GLY A 280 24.03 16.35 -7.91
C GLY A 280 22.70 16.72 -8.56
N SER A 281 22.26 15.92 -9.53
CA SER A 281 20.94 16.06 -10.13
C SER A 281 19.85 15.61 -9.16
N PRO A 282 18.74 16.37 -9.03
CA PRO A 282 17.60 15.97 -8.22
C PRO A 282 16.64 14.97 -8.92
N GLU A 283 17.07 14.37 -10.01
CA GLU A 283 16.27 13.48 -10.87
C GLU A 283 16.15 12.04 -10.35
N THR A 284 16.38 11.81 -9.06
CA THR A 284 16.18 10.48 -8.48
C THR A 284 14.72 10.34 -8.04
N LEU A 285 13.87 9.77 -8.87
CA LEU A 285 12.48 9.33 -8.72
C LEU A 285 11.87 9.60 -7.32
N PHE A 286 10.95 10.39 -7.06
CA PHE A 286 10.37 11.58 -7.64
C PHE A 286 10.47 12.69 -6.59
N PRO A 287 10.66 13.97 -6.92
CA PRO A 287 10.50 15.04 -5.96
C PRO A 287 9.01 15.19 -5.61
N VAL A 288 8.70 15.46 -4.35
CA VAL A 288 7.32 15.51 -3.85
C VAL A 288 7.04 16.84 -3.15
N LEU A 289 5.87 17.44 -3.44
CA LEU A 289 5.36 18.64 -2.79
C LEU A 289 4.35 18.30 -1.69
N ALA A 290 4.35 19.13 -0.64
CA ALA A 290 3.29 19.14 0.37
C ALA A 290 3.02 20.56 0.84
N GLU A 291 1.76 20.86 1.20
CA GLU A 291 1.34 22.15 1.72
C GLU A 291 0.67 21.99 3.08
N ASP A 292 1.01 22.84 4.05
CA ASP A 292 0.35 22.83 5.37
C ASP A 292 -0.82 23.83 5.45
N GLY A 293 -1.53 23.81 6.58
CA GLY A 293 -2.69 24.67 6.78
C GLY A 293 -2.41 26.18 6.84
N ALA A 294 -1.14 26.59 6.92
CA ALA A 294 -0.71 27.98 6.78
C ALA A 294 -0.22 28.29 5.36
N ARG A 295 -0.41 27.37 4.43
CA ARG A 295 0.06 27.43 3.05
C ARG A 295 1.58 27.55 2.94
N ASN A 296 2.34 27.05 3.93
CA ASN A 296 3.76 26.83 3.72
C ASN A 296 3.89 25.64 2.76
N LEU A 297 4.58 25.85 1.65
CA LEU A 297 4.86 24.81 0.65
C LEU A 297 6.22 24.20 0.94
N TYR A 298 6.30 22.89 0.93
CA TYR A 298 7.49 22.10 1.17
C TYR A 298 7.77 21.25 -0.06
N ALA A 299 9.04 21.10 -0.40
CA ALA A 299 9.53 20.18 -1.41
C ALA A 299 10.55 19.24 -0.78
N VAL A 300 10.45 17.94 -1.07
CA VAL A 300 11.46 16.94 -0.71
C VAL A 300 12.05 16.32 -1.96
N TRP A 301 13.33 16.01 -1.95
CA TRP A 301 14.05 15.35 -3.04
C TRP A 301 15.29 14.62 -2.53
N ILE A 302 15.83 13.78 -3.39
CA ILE A 302 17.16 13.16 -3.25
C ILE A 302 17.97 13.55 -4.49
N GLU A 303 19.25 13.81 -4.33
CA GLU A 303 20.15 14.06 -5.47
C GLU A 303 21.10 12.87 -5.68
N ASP A 304 21.49 12.63 -6.92
CA ASP A 304 22.16 11.42 -7.39
C ASP A 304 23.64 11.28 -6.99
N LYS A 305 24.23 12.30 -6.36
CA LYS A 305 25.64 12.29 -5.98
C LYS A 305 25.88 11.86 -4.54
N THR A 306 25.05 12.33 -3.60
CA THR A 306 25.21 12.01 -2.18
C THR A 306 24.12 11.07 -1.68
N TYR A 307 23.03 10.95 -2.41
CA TYR A 307 21.83 10.20 -2.02
C TYR A 307 21.29 10.59 -0.64
N ASN A 308 21.48 11.84 -0.25
CA ASN A 308 20.87 12.42 0.94
C ASN A 308 19.46 12.93 0.63
N VAL A 309 18.57 12.83 1.63
CA VAL A 309 17.24 13.42 1.55
C VAL A 309 17.30 14.87 2.00
N TYR A 310 16.82 15.76 1.16
CA TYR A 310 16.73 17.20 1.43
C TYR A 310 15.29 17.67 1.39
N TYR A 311 15.00 18.75 2.12
CA TYR A 311 13.80 19.54 1.93
C TYR A 311 14.11 21.03 1.90
N SER A 312 13.22 21.78 1.25
CA SER A 312 13.15 23.23 1.28
C SER A 312 11.70 23.67 1.45
N TRP A 313 11.49 24.90 1.86
CA TRP A 313 10.14 25.44 2.07
C TRP A 313 10.05 26.89 1.62
N ALA A 314 8.83 27.30 1.26
CA ALA A 314 8.48 28.68 0.93
C ALA A 314 7.13 29.05 1.56
N LYS A 315 6.96 30.35 1.84
CA LYS A 315 5.65 30.93 2.20
C LYS A 315 5.07 31.65 1.00
N PRO A 316 3.74 31.67 0.84
CA PRO A 316 3.13 32.46 -0.22
C PRO A 316 3.37 33.95 0.05
N GLY A 317 3.75 34.69 -0.98
CA GLY A 317 3.82 36.14 -0.98
C GLY A 317 2.43 36.77 -1.02
N ALA A 318 2.38 38.11 -1.03
CA ALA A 318 1.12 38.88 -1.13
C ALA A 318 0.39 38.63 -2.47
N ASP A 319 1.11 38.15 -3.49
CA ASP A 319 0.58 37.75 -4.79
C ASP A 319 0.15 36.26 -4.85
N ASN A 320 0.16 35.58 -3.70
CA ASN A 320 -0.10 34.14 -3.60
C ASN A 320 0.85 33.30 -4.45
N GLU A 321 2.13 33.67 -4.50
CA GLU A 321 3.21 32.97 -5.17
C GLU A 321 4.29 32.52 -4.18
N TRP A 322 4.89 31.37 -4.41
CA TRP A 322 6.01 30.80 -3.62
C TRP A 322 7.34 31.07 -4.34
N LYS A 323 7.83 32.31 -4.23
CA LYS A 323 9.04 32.78 -4.95
C LYS A 323 10.32 32.73 -4.11
N THR A 324 10.20 32.73 -2.80
CA THR A 324 11.35 32.78 -1.91
C THR A 324 11.46 31.48 -1.12
N TRP A 325 12.37 30.63 -1.51
CA TRP A 325 12.63 29.33 -0.90
C TRP A 325 13.76 29.41 0.13
N SER A 326 13.64 28.61 1.17
CA SER A 326 14.71 28.41 2.13
C SER A 326 15.92 27.71 1.48
N ALA A 327 17.11 27.87 2.06
CA ALA A 327 18.21 26.98 1.69
C ALA A 327 17.83 25.51 1.93
N PRO A 328 18.32 24.59 1.09
CA PRO A 328 18.14 23.14 1.29
C PRO A 328 18.59 22.70 2.67
N ARG A 329 17.81 21.82 3.28
CA ARG A 329 18.14 21.20 4.56
C ARG A 329 18.19 19.70 4.41
N GLN A 330 19.34 19.12 4.69
CA GLN A 330 19.44 17.67 4.79
C GLN A 330 18.63 17.17 5.98
N ILE A 331 17.75 16.19 5.73
CA ILE A 331 16.88 15.59 6.73
C ILE A 331 17.30 14.16 7.07
N SER A 332 17.91 13.45 6.11
CA SER A 332 18.47 12.12 6.37
C SER A 332 19.74 12.21 7.21
N LYS A 333 19.88 11.31 8.17
CA LYS A 333 21.04 11.18 9.06
C LYS A 333 21.41 9.71 9.18
N ALA A 334 22.68 9.43 9.52
CA ALA A 334 23.07 8.08 9.85
C ALA A 334 22.06 7.43 10.84
N PRO A 335 21.67 6.16 10.64
CA PRO A 335 22.30 5.18 9.75
C PRO A 335 21.73 5.16 8.30
N ALA A 336 20.88 6.09 7.89
CA ALA A 336 20.36 6.23 6.52
C ALA A 336 21.44 6.90 5.64
N ASN A 337 22.41 6.12 5.17
CA ASN A 337 23.59 6.66 4.48
C ASN A 337 23.40 6.83 2.98
N VAL A 338 22.61 5.99 2.34
CA VAL A 338 22.20 6.09 0.94
C VAL A 338 20.70 5.86 0.86
N ASN A 339 19.99 6.73 0.16
CA ASN A 339 18.54 6.80 0.21
C ASN A 339 17.93 6.88 -1.19
N VAL A 340 16.68 6.38 -1.34
CA VAL A 340 15.89 6.44 -2.57
C VAL A 340 14.42 6.68 -2.23
N PHE A 341 13.63 7.11 -3.20
CA PHE A 341 12.17 7.27 -3.13
C PHE A 341 11.71 8.13 -1.95
N PRO A 342 12.00 9.44 -1.95
CA PRO A 342 11.55 10.31 -0.88
C PRO A 342 10.05 10.58 -1.01
N TRP A 343 9.35 10.67 0.12
CA TRP A 343 7.96 11.12 0.15
C TRP A 343 7.74 12.10 1.30
N ILE A 344 6.93 13.13 1.07
CA ILE A 344 6.53 14.11 2.09
C ILE A 344 5.02 14.21 2.16
N ALA A 345 4.51 14.35 3.37
CA ALA A 345 3.11 14.69 3.62
C ALA A 345 3.00 15.77 4.70
N ALA A 346 2.02 16.63 4.55
CA ALA A 346 1.67 17.65 5.53
C ALA A 346 0.15 17.65 5.73
N GLY A 347 -0.26 18.08 6.92
CA GLY A 347 -1.67 18.26 7.25
C GLY A 347 -1.99 19.73 7.56
N LYS A 348 -3.08 19.96 8.28
CA LYS A 348 -3.51 21.33 8.64
C LYS A 348 -2.65 21.99 9.72
N ALA A 349 -1.80 21.25 10.45
CA ALA A 349 -0.95 21.81 11.50
C ALA A 349 0.26 22.53 10.89
N PRO A 350 0.38 23.86 11.03
CA PRO A 350 1.48 24.61 10.44
C PRO A 350 2.85 24.16 10.94
N GLY A 351 3.76 23.90 10.01
CA GLY A 351 5.14 23.52 10.32
C GLY A 351 5.32 22.10 10.83
N VAL A 352 4.31 21.22 10.77
CA VAL A 352 4.43 19.80 11.01
C VAL A 352 4.43 19.08 9.68
N ILE A 353 5.56 18.45 9.35
CA ILE A 353 5.71 17.63 8.15
C ILE A 353 6.23 16.25 8.51
N ASP A 354 5.79 15.26 7.75
CA ASP A 354 6.24 13.89 7.82
C ASP A 354 6.98 13.56 6.52
N VAL A 355 8.16 12.99 6.62
CA VAL A 355 8.99 12.61 5.48
C VAL A 355 9.42 11.16 5.64
N ALA A 356 9.27 10.36 4.58
CA ALA A 356 9.68 8.96 4.56
C ALA A 356 10.54 8.66 3.33
N TRP A 357 11.38 7.61 3.40
CA TRP A 357 12.23 7.17 2.30
C TRP A 357 12.75 5.76 2.56
N TYR A 358 13.18 5.07 1.50
CA TYR A 358 13.97 3.87 1.66
C TYR A 358 15.45 4.24 1.82
N GLY A 359 16.09 3.69 2.83
CA GLY A 359 17.47 3.98 3.15
C GLY A 359 18.25 2.74 3.53
N THR A 360 19.55 2.72 3.18
CA THR A 360 20.46 1.67 3.59
C THR A 360 21.52 2.20 4.55
N LYS A 361 21.98 1.31 5.43
CA LYS A 361 23.12 1.55 6.32
C LYS A 361 24.48 1.48 5.58
N SER A 362 24.48 0.92 4.38
CA SER A 362 25.67 0.89 3.52
C SER A 362 26.04 2.31 3.06
N THR A 363 27.31 2.60 3.04
CA THR A 363 27.85 3.88 2.57
C THR A 363 28.06 3.85 1.05
N LEU A 364 28.11 5.01 0.40
CA LEU A 364 28.46 5.11 -1.02
C LEU A 364 29.81 4.46 -1.34
N LYS A 365 30.77 4.52 -0.41
CA LYS A 365 32.06 3.83 -0.59
C LYS A 365 31.90 2.30 -0.67
N GLN A 366 30.94 1.72 0.05
CA GLN A 366 30.65 0.28 0.01
C GLN A 366 29.85 -0.10 -1.24
N LEU A 367 28.94 0.76 -1.67
CA LEU A 367 28.12 0.53 -2.87
C LEU A 367 28.89 0.84 -4.17
N GLY A 368 29.96 1.65 -4.12
CA GLY A 368 30.76 2.02 -5.28
C GLY A 368 30.02 2.95 -6.25
N SER A 369 30.39 2.85 -7.54
CA SER A 369 29.81 3.68 -8.62
C SER A 369 28.35 3.34 -8.91
N ASP A 370 27.90 2.15 -8.56
CA ASP A 370 26.56 1.66 -8.89
C ASP A 370 25.51 2.20 -7.91
N GLY A 371 25.95 2.79 -6.77
CA GLY A 371 25.07 3.40 -5.80
C GLY A 371 23.97 2.43 -5.34
N PRO A 372 22.67 2.84 -5.37
CA PRO A 372 21.56 1.97 -4.99
C PRO A 372 21.44 0.68 -5.79
N SER A 373 21.93 0.67 -7.03
CA SER A 373 21.91 -0.50 -7.92
C SER A 373 23.07 -1.49 -7.69
N ALA A 374 23.90 -1.27 -6.67
CA ALA A 374 24.99 -2.17 -6.33
C ALA A 374 24.48 -3.47 -5.73
N LYS A 375 25.06 -4.61 -6.18
CA LYS A 375 24.75 -5.96 -5.69
C LYS A 375 25.79 -6.42 -4.68
N VAL A 376 25.73 -5.88 -3.47
CA VAL A 376 26.73 -6.15 -2.41
C VAL A 376 26.09 -6.68 -1.12
N GLY A 377 24.82 -7.12 -1.19
CA GLY A 377 24.11 -7.69 -0.06
C GLY A 377 23.64 -6.66 0.97
N GLN A 378 23.40 -5.42 0.56
CA GLN A 378 22.87 -4.38 1.44
C GLN A 378 21.39 -4.65 1.81
N THR A 379 21.02 -4.10 2.96
CA THR A 379 19.61 -4.11 3.42
C THR A 379 19.03 -2.72 3.32
N TRP A 380 17.74 -2.64 3.03
CA TRP A 380 16.98 -1.40 2.96
C TRP A 380 15.94 -1.35 4.06
N GLU A 381 15.84 -0.20 4.69
CA GLU A 381 14.91 0.08 5.79
C GLU A 381 13.93 1.16 5.34
N LEU A 382 12.71 1.14 5.86
CA LEU A 382 11.77 2.26 5.74
C LEU A 382 12.10 3.28 6.83
N PHE A 383 12.76 4.38 6.45
CA PHE A 383 13.01 5.51 7.34
C PHE A 383 11.84 6.49 7.33
N PHE A 384 11.63 7.10 8.48
CA PHE A 384 10.64 8.15 8.67
C PHE A 384 11.24 9.25 9.53
N ASN A 385 10.91 10.50 9.22
CA ASN A 385 11.31 11.66 10.01
C ASN A 385 10.14 12.62 10.15
N GLN A 386 9.69 12.85 11.38
CA GLN A 386 8.74 13.90 11.68
C GLN A 386 9.48 15.19 12.04
N VAL A 387 9.15 16.28 11.36
CA VAL A 387 9.73 17.59 11.61
C VAL A 387 8.67 18.54 12.10
N THR A 388 8.91 19.14 13.25
CA THR A 388 8.10 20.27 13.75
C THR A 388 8.86 21.58 13.57
N ASN A 389 8.14 22.69 13.48
CA ASN A 389 8.70 24.00 13.11
C ASN A 389 9.43 23.97 11.76
N ALA A 390 8.99 23.14 10.81
CA ALA A 390 9.68 22.90 9.55
C ALA A 390 9.88 24.18 8.72
N ALA A 391 8.93 25.11 8.76
CA ALA A 391 9.01 26.41 8.08
C ALA A 391 9.65 27.51 8.94
N SER A 392 10.67 27.16 9.75
CA SER A 392 11.40 28.10 10.61
C SER A 392 12.91 27.93 10.49
N SER A 393 13.67 28.81 11.15
CA SER A 393 15.12 28.68 11.26
C SER A 393 15.59 27.54 12.17
N ALA A 394 14.72 27.04 13.06
CA ALA A 394 15.02 26.03 14.07
C ALA A 394 14.03 24.86 14.05
N PRO A 395 14.04 24.02 13.00
CA PRO A 395 13.21 22.85 12.94
C PRO A 395 13.68 21.78 13.95
N VAL A 396 12.73 21.03 14.50
CA VAL A 396 13.01 19.88 15.35
C VAL A 396 12.67 18.62 14.57
N SER A 397 13.59 17.67 14.49
CA SER A 397 13.56 16.51 13.59
C SER A 397 13.77 15.21 14.39
N HIS A 398 12.91 14.22 14.15
CA HIS A 398 12.94 12.91 14.81
C HIS A 398 12.96 11.80 13.75
N GLN A 399 14.18 11.34 13.39
CA GLN A 399 14.34 10.21 12.46
C GLN A 399 14.23 8.89 13.19
N ILE A 400 13.46 7.97 12.64
CA ILE A 400 13.30 6.58 13.10
C ILE A 400 13.25 5.61 11.92
N ILE A 401 13.32 4.31 12.20
CA ILE A 401 12.94 3.24 11.26
C ILE A 401 11.48 2.90 11.56
N ALA A 402 10.62 2.95 10.54
CA ALA A 402 9.18 2.81 10.67
C ALA A 402 8.71 1.35 10.60
N ALA A 403 9.43 0.48 9.88
CA ALA A 403 9.17 -0.95 9.81
C ALA A 403 10.03 -1.73 10.81
N PRO A 404 9.56 -2.87 11.35
CA PRO A 404 10.29 -3.62 12.37
C PRO A 404 11.50 -4.39 11.85
N HIS A 405 11.58 -4.64 10.54
CA HIS A 405 12.65 -5.37 9.86
C HIS A 405 13.02 -4.68 8.54
N PRO A 406 14.17 -4.99 7.93
CA PRO A 406 14.50 -4.52 6.59
C PRO A 406 13.44 -4.95 5.58
N MET A 407 12.99 -4.02 4.74
CA MET A 407 11.91 -4.26 3.79
C MET A 407 12.40 -4.79 2.43
N HIS A 408 13.69 -4.72 2.16
CA HIS A 408 14.29 -5.19 0.93
C HIS A 408 15.77 -5.55 1.13
N TYR A 409 16.26 -6.46 0.30
CA TYR A 409 17.66 -6.89 0.27
C TYR A 409 18.25 -6.67 -1.12
N ASN A 410 19.55 -6.34 -1.16
CA ASN A 410 20.37 -6.14 -2.34
C ASN A 410 20.01 -4.88 -3.14
N ASP A 411 20.08 -4.89 -4.47
CA ASP A 411 19.96 -3.69 -5.30
C ASP A 411 18.53 -3.16 -5.42
N ILE A 412 18.42 -1.84 -5.55
CA ILE A 412 17.20 -1.17 -6.04
C ILE A 412 17.57 -0.49 -7.36
N CYS A 413 17.00 -0.95 -8.46
CA CYS A 413 17.27 -0.37 -9.77
C CYS A 413 16.39 0.86 -10.02
N LEU A 414 17.02 1.99 -10.30
CA LEU A 414 16.39 3.30 -10.53
C LEU A 414 16.18 3.65 -12.01
N LEU A 415 16.35 2.69 -12.92
CA LEU A 415 16.32 2.95 -14.36
C LEU A 415 14.93 2.68 -15.00
N GLY A 416 13.88 2.59 -14.21
CA GLY A 416 12.53 2.32 -14.70
C GLY A 416 12.48 1.01 -15.50
N THR A 417 11.82 1.00 -16.64
CA THR A 417 11.69 -0.18 -17.52
C THR A 417 13.04 -0.72 -18.04
N ALA A 418 14.11 0.09 -18.05
CA ALA A 418 15.43 -0.37 -18.43
C ALA A 418 16.03 -1.36 -17.44
N CYS A 419 15.55 -1.43 -16.22
CA CYS A 419 15.95 -2.43 -15.22
C CYS A 419 15.65 -3.85 -15.68
N ILE A 420 14.55 -4.06 -16.41
CA ILE A 420 14.14 -5.38 -16.91
C ILE A 420 15.17 -5.94 -17.89
N THR A 421 15.70 -5.07 -18.75
CA THR A 421 16.73 -5.47 -19.74
C THR A 421 18.15 -5.47 -19.20
N GLY A 422 18.39 -4.74 -18.10
CA GLY A 422 19.67 -4.59 -17.43
C GLY A 422 19.88 -5.52 -16.24
N ALA A 423 18.96 -6.47 -16.01
CA ALA A 423 19.01 -7.39 -14.88
C ALA A 423 19.06 -6.70 -13.49
N GLY A 424 18.39 -5.56 -13.35
CA GLY A 424 18.25 -4.86 -12.08
C GLY A 424 16.98 -5.27 -11.34
N ASN A 425 17.01 -5.24 -10.01
CA ASN A 425 15.87 -5.57 -9.18
C ASN A 425 14.77 -4.51 -9.27
N ARG A 426 13.56 -4.93 -9.57
CA ARG A 426 12.36 -4.09 -9.72
C ARG A 426 11.27 -4.39 -8.68
N ASN A 427 11.55 -5.16 -7.64
CA ASN A 427 10.54 -5.48 -6.64
C ASN A 427 10.02 -4.22 -5.90
N GLN A 428 10.87 -3.20 -5.75
CA GLN A 428 10.50 -1.92 -5.17
C GLN A 428 9.86 -0.96 -6.16
N ALA A 429 9.91 -1.30 -7.45
CA ALA A 429 9.47 -0.47 -8.56
C ALA A 429 10.03 0.98 -8.49
N ASP A 430 9.22 2.06 -8.53
CA ASP A 430 9.72 3.42 -8.63
C ASP A 430 9.36 4.35 -7.46
N PHE A 431 8.41 3.95 -6.60
CA PHE A 431 7.96 4.77 -5.47
C PHE A 431 7.17 3.96 -4.44
N PHE A 432 6.88 4.60 -3.33
CA PHE A 432 5.87 4.24 -2.34
C PHE A 432 5.07 5.49 -1.98
N LYS A 433 4.04 5.40 -1.14
CA LYS A 433 3.22 6.56 -0.80
C LYS A 433 3.02 6.73 0.71
N MET A 434 2.99 7.97 1.14
CA MET A 434 2.61 8.36 2.49
C MET A 434 1.53 9.43 2.44
N ILE A 435 0.51 9.29 3.29
CA ILE A 435 -0.54 10.27 3.47
C ILE A 435 -0.69 10.66 4.94
N ILE A 436 -1.30 11.79 5.19
CA ILE A 436 -1.84 12.12 6.51
C ILE A 436 -3.30 11.69 6.53
N ASP A 437 -3.62 10.77 7.43
CA ASP A 437 -4.99 10.33 7.64
C ASP A 437 -5.88 11.54 8.00
N PRO A 438 -6.87 11.86 7.15
CA PRO A 438 -7.68 13.08 7.30
C PRO A 438 -8.57 13.08 8.54
N LEU A 439 -8.74 11.94 9.21
CA LEU A 439 -9.62 11.79 10.38
C LEU A 439 -8.87 11.95 11.71
N ASN A 440 -7.58 11.60 11.76
CA ASN A 440 -6.83 11.57 13.01
C ASN A 440 -5.45 12.23 12.94
N GLY A 441 -4.96 12.54 11.75
CA GLY A 441 -3.68 13.23 11.52
C GLY A 441 -2.45 12.37 11.73
N ARG A 442 -2.58 11.05 11.64
CA ARG A 442 -1.47 10.10 11.65
C ARG A 442 -0.89 9.94 10.26
N ALA A 443 0.42 9.79 10.16
CA ALA A 443 1.02 9.31 8.93
C ALA A 443 0.64 7.84 8.71
N ARG A 444 0.21 7.52 7.48
CA ARG A 444 0.07 6.16 6.97
C ARG A 444 1.01 6.00 5.80
N ILE A 445 1.83 4.97 5.83
CA ILE A 445 2.80 4.69 4.77
C ILE A 445 2.46 3.33 4.19
N ILE A 446 2.19 3.28 2.90
CA ILE A 446 2.15 2.03 2.15
C ILE A 446 3.47 1.86 1.42
N PHE A 447 4.09 0.72 1.57
CA PHE A 447 5.39 0.41 1.00
C PHE A 447 5.44 -1.04 0.55
N THR A 448 6.34 -1.36 -0.34
CA THR A 448 6.55 -2.73 -0.81
C THR A 448 7.57 -3.43 0.08
N ASP A 449 7.15 -4.52 0.72
CA ASP A 449 8.02 -5.41 1.49
C ASP A 449 8.34 -6.66 0.68
N SER A 450 9.57 -6.81 0.28
CA SER A 450 10.09 -7.97 -0.42
C SER A 450 11.14 -8.75 0.38
N SER A 451 11.20 -8.53 1.68
CA SER A 451 12.17 -9.16 2.59
C SER A 451 11.84 -10.60 2.97
N ASN A 452 10.74 -11.15 2.50
CA ASN A 452 10.17 -12.42 2.96
C ASN A 452 10.89 -13.68 2.45
N GLY A 453 12.00 -13.55 1.73
CA GLY A 453 12.92 -14.66 1.40
C GLY A 453 12.33 -15.80 0.59
N LEU A 454 11.38 -15.54 -0.28
CA LEU A 454 10.79 -16.55 -1.16
C LEU A 454 11.71 -16.96 -2.33
N SER A 455 12.83 -16.33 -2.47
CA SER A 455 13.77 -16.41 -3.58
C SER A 455 14.32 -17.79 -3.90
N GLN A 456 14.29 -18.73 -3.00
CA GLN A 456 14.81 -20.08 -3.27
C GLN A 456 13.88 -20.98 -4.10
N ALA A 457 12.63 -20.60 -4.23
CA ALA A 457 11.62 -21.40 -4.93
C ALA A 457 11.03 -20.72 -6.16
N GLY A 458 11.32 -19.48 -6.36
CA GLY A 458 10.82 -18.68 -7.47
C GLY A 458 11.31 -17.26 -7.24
N ASP A 459 12.46 -16.98 -7.82
CA ASP A 459 13.07 -15.68 -7.67
C ASP A 459 12.23 -14.64 -8.37
N PHE A 460 11.79 -13.63 -7.62
CA PHE A 460 11.03 -12.52 -8.15
C PHE A 460 11.93 -11.49 -8.82
N SER A 461 13.23 -11.64 -8.71
CA SER A 461 14.12 -10.78 -9.42
C SER A 461 14.11 -11.13 -10.89
N SER A 462 14.14 -10.12 -11.75
CA SER A 462 14.42 -10.32 -13.17
C SER A 462 15.87 -10.69 -13.41
N ASP A 463 16.68 -10.72 -12.37
CA ASP A 463 18.10 -11.02 -12.45
C ASP A 463 18.34 -12.52 -12.25
N VAL A 464 18.58 -13.21 -13.34
CA VAL A 464 18.98 -14.64 -13.35
C VAL A 464 20.34 -14.88 -12.71
N SER A 465 21.09 -13.81 -12.36
CA SER A 465 22.36 -13.89 -11.65
C SER A 465 22.22 -13.79 -10.14
N ASP A 466 20.99 -13.61 -9.60
CA ASP A 466 20.75 -13.61 -8.17
C ASP A 466 21.28 -14.88 -7.53
N THR A 467 22.20 -14.69 -6.61
CA THR A 467 22.77 -15.76 -5.83
C THR A 467 21.89 -16.05 -4.63
N ALA A 468 22.07 -17.19 -3.98
CA ALA A 468 21.36 -17.52 -2.74
C ALA A 468 21.53 -16.47 -1.61
N ALA A 469 22.43 -15.50 -1.79
CA ALA A 469 22.64 -14.39 -0.87
C ALA A 469 21.67 -13.21 -1.08
N ASP A 470 20.93 -13.18 -2.16
CA ASP A 470 20.13 -12.00 -2.52
C ASP A 470 18.78 -11.90 -1.77
N HIS A 471 18.33 -12.95 -1.13
CA HIS A 471 17.17 -12.97 -0.22
C HIS A 471 15.97 -12.14 -0.68
N GLN A 472 15.69 -12.17 -1.98
CA GLN A 472 14.59 -11.40 -2.52
C GLN A 472 13.29 -12.20 -2.43
N GLY A 473 12.28 -11.59 -1.88
CA GLY A 473 10.99 -12.19 -1.70
C GLY A 473 9.93 -11.65 -2.65
N ALA A 474 8.71 -12.07 -2.44
CA ALA A 474 7.54 -11.51 -3.08
C ALA A 474 7.36 -10.04 -2.69
N ALA A 475 7.07 -9.20 -3.65
CA ALA A 475 6.72 -7.81 -3.40
C ALA A 475 5.30 -7.74 -2.79
N LEU A 476 5.23 -7.50 -1.48
CA LEU A 476 3.97 -7.41 -0.73
C LEU A 476 3.74 -5.98 -0.28
N ASP A 477 2.63 -5.40 -0.68
CA ASP A 477 2.27 -4.10 -0.19
C ASP A 477 1.84 -4.16 1.27
N THR A 478 2.50 -3.34 2.06
CA THR A 478 2.40 -3.34 3.52
C THR A 478 2.14 -1.92 4.00
N ILE A 479 1.26 -1.76 4.98
CA ILE A 479 0.93 -0.45 5.56
C ILE A 479 1.40 -0.39 7.00
N VAL A 480 2.10 0.69 7.34
CA VAL A 480 2.38 1.07 8.73
C VAL A 480 1.68 2.38 9.05
N THR A 481 1.12 2.47 10.26
CA THR A 481 0.41 3.66 10.73
C THR A 481 1.13 4.23 11.96
N GLN A 482 1.35 5.53 11.96
CA GLN A 482 2.00 6.24 13.06
C GLN A 482 1.25 6.04 14.38
N ASN A 483 1.97 5.60 15.41
CA ASN A 483 1.42 5.31 16.73
C ASN A 483 1.62 6.46 17.72
N THR A 484 2.80 7.07 17.75
CA THR A 484 3.15 8.23 18.59
C THR A 484 3.79 9.33 17.75
N GLY A 485 4.11 10.46 18.36
CA GLY A 485 4.59 11.68 17.71
C GLY A 485 3.49 12.73 17.67
N TYR A 486 3.57 13.65 16.72
CA TYR A 486 2.61 14.72 16.57
C TYR A 486 1.58 14.43 15.47
N SER A 487 0.33 14.80 15.71
CA SER A 487 -0.70 14.81 14.67
C SER A 487 -0.41 15.92 13.67
N ALA A 488 -0.28 15.59 12.41
CA ALA A 488 -0.12 16.59 11.34
C ALA A 488 -1.39 17.43 11.09
N LEU A 489 -2.55 17.03 11.63
CA LEU A 489 -3.77 17.84 11.57
C LEU A 489 -3.85 18.88 12.67
N THR A 490 -3.39 18.57 13.88
CA THR A 490 -3.64 19.41 15.07
C THR A 490 -2.37 19.96 15.70
N GLY A 491 -1.20 19.43 15.37
CA GLY A 491 0.08 19.76 16.01
C GLY A 491 0.19 19.27 17.46
N LYS A 492 -0.76 18.47 17.95
CA LYS A 492 -0.76 17.90 19.30
C LYS A 492 -0.17 16.49 19.29
N LEU A 493 0.33 16.05 20.45
CA LEU A 493 0.79 14.67 20.59
C LEU A 493 -0.34 13.67 20.34
N LEU A 494 -0.02 12.63 19.60
CA LEU A 494 -0.90 11.50 19.36
C LEU A 494 -0.98 10.61 20.60
N SER A 495 -2.16 10.14 20.92
CA SER A 495 -2.34 9.05 21.87
C SER A 495 -2.05 7.72 21.16
N PRO A 496 -1.21 6.83 21.70
CA PRO A 496 -0.98 5.51 21.11
C PRO A 496 -2.30 4.76 20.91
N TYR A 497 -2.46 4.12 19.76
CA TYR A 497 -3.69 3.36 19.44
C TYR A 497 -3.49 1.86 19.57
N GLU A 498 -2.24 1.38 19.50
CA GLU A 498 -1.95 -0.05 19.70
C GLU A 498 -0.62 -0.28 20.41
N SER A 499 -0.45 -1.51 20.88
CA SER A 499 0.82 -2.00 21.43
C SER A 499 1.50 -2.90 20.40
N THR A 500 2.79 -2.68 20.17
CA THR A 500 3.65 -3.55 19.35
C THR A 500 4.27 -4.70 20.17
N SER A 501 4.00 -4.75 21.48
CA SER A 501 4.48 -5.84 22.34
C SER A 501 3.86 -7.17 21.91
N PRO A 502 4.63 -8.27 21.93
CA PRO A 502 4.11 -9.59 21.60
C PRO A 502 2.93 -10.00 22.48
N ILE A 503 1.88 -10.50 21.85
CA ILE A 503 0.68 -11.07 22.49
C ILE A 503 0.45 -12.49 21.97
N SER A 504 -0.45 -13.24 22.59
CA SER A 504 -0.74 -14.61 22.17
C SER A 504 -2.12 -14.79 21.58
N SER A 505 -2.97 -13.78 21.64
CA SER A 505 -4.33 -13.85 21.09
C SER A 505 -4.89 -12.49 20.78
N ILE A 506 -5.80 -12.47 19.80
CA ILE A 506 -6.65 -11.34 19.43
C ILE A 506 -8.10 -11.79 19.36
N THR A 507 -9.00 -10.82 19.46
CA THR A 507 -10.40 -10.96 19.08
C THR A 507 -10.66 -10.17 17.82
N ASP A 508 -11.64 -10.61 17.07
CA ASP A 508 -12.05 -10.01 15.82
C ASP A 508 -13.57 -9.71 15.85
N PRO A 509 -14.08 -8.70 15.16
CA PRO A 509 -15.50 -8.44 15.07
C PRO A 509 -16.27 -9.64 14.51
N LYS A 510 -17.59 -9.64 14.67
CA LYS A 510 -18.47 -10.65 14.10
C LYS A 510 -19.26 -10.08 12.95
N GLY A 511 -19.45 -10.90 11.92
CA GLY A 511 -20.38 -10.57 10.85
C GLY A 511 -19.76 -9.83 9.67
N ASP A 512 -18.46 -9.88 9.53
CA ASP A 512 -17.68 -9.16 8.51
C ASP A 512 -16.98 -10.05 7.48
N ALA A 513 -17.19 -11.38 7.54
CA ALA A 513 -16.78 -12.31 6.49
C ALA A 513 -17.70 -12.21 5.27
N LEU A 514 -17.57 -11.16 4.50
CA LEU A 514 -18.49 -10.84 3.41
C LEU A 514 -18.01 -11.44 2.09
N LEU A 515 -18.90 -12.07 1.34
CA LEU A 515 -18.63 -12.50 -0.04
C LEU A 515 -18.28 -11.34 -0.97
N LYS A 516 -18.76 -10.15 -0.63
CA LYS A 516 -18.39 -8.88 -1.28
C LYS A 516 -17.92 -7.93 -0.21
N PRO A 517 -16.85 -7.19 -0.42
CA PRO A 517 -16.28 -6.28 0.58
C PRO A 517 -17.29 -5.30 1.17
N LEU A 518 -18.26 -4.89 0.37
CA LEU A 518 -19.30 -3.93 0.77
C LEU A 518 -20.69 -4.45 0.37
N GLY A 519 -21.60 -4.45 1.33
CA GLY A 519 -23.00 -4.83 1.13
C GLY A 519 -23.21 -6.31 0.82
N GLY A 520 -22.22 -7.17 1.05
CA GLY A 520 -22.34 -8.60 0.94
C GLY A 520 -23.03 -9.25 2.15
N THR A 521 -23.38 -10.52 2.01
CA THR A 521 -23.89 -11.34 3.11
C THR A 521 -22.73 -11.97 3.85
N ASN A 522 -22.75 -11.91 5.18
CA ASN A 522 -21.80 -12.61 6.02
C ASN A 522 -21.89 -14.13 5.81
N VAL A 523 -20.75 -14.79 5.68
CA VAL A 523 -20.63 -16.25 5.63
C VAL A 523 -20.06 -16.73 6.97
N PRO A 524 -20.88 -17.30 7.86
CA PRO A 524 -20.46 -17.62 9.23
C PRO A 524 -19.21 -18.52 9.30
N GLY A 525 -19.05 -19.44 8.34
CA GLY A 525 -17.88 -20.31 8.27
C GLY A 525 -16.57 -19.59 7.92
N GLY A 526 -16.67 -18.37 7.40
CA GLY A 526 -15.51 -17.50 7.15
C GLY A 526 -15.28 -16.43 8.23
N ASP A 527 -16.25 -16.22 9.11
CA ASP A 527 -16.28 -15.17 10.14
C ASP A 527 -15.35 -15.53 11.30
N ILE A 528 -14.13 -14.99 11.29
CA ILE A 528 -13.13 -15.18 12.33
C ILE A 528 -13.51 -14.30 13.51
N THR A 529 -13.62 -14.87 14.70
CA THR A 529 -13.97 -14.10 15.89
C THR A 529 -12.86 -14.05 16.92
N SER A 530 -11.86 -14.92 16.80
CA SER A 530 -10.62 -14.83 17.57
C SER A 530 -9.52 -15.74 16.98
N LEU A 531 -8.29 -15.34 17.20
CA LEU A 531 -7.09 -16.15 16.92
C LEU A 531 -6.23 -16.22 18.16
N LYS A 532 -5.79 -17.44 18.54
CA LYS A 532 -4.86 -17.68 19.63
C LYS A 532 -3.71 -18.57 19.19
N MET A 533 -2.48 -18.13 19.44
CA MET A 533 -1.26 -18.87 19.19
C MET A 533 -0.73 -19.49 20.48
N SER A 534 -0.20 -20.71 20.39
CA SER A 534 0.44 -21.40 21.52
C SER A 534 1.45 -22.44 21.05
N LYS A 535 2.38 -22.82 21.95
CA LYS A 535 3.26 -23.96 21.78
C LYS A 535 2.75 -25.12 22.60
N VAL A 536 2.64 -26.32 22.00
CA VAL A 536 2.26 -27.55 22.69
C VAL A 536 3.23 -28.66 22.28
N GLY A 537 4.11 -29.06 23.19
CA GLY A 537 5.17 -30.00 22.86
C GLY A 537 6.10 -29.48 21.78
N ASN A 538 6.22 -30.21 20.70
CA ASN A 538 7.00 -29.83 19.50
C ASN A 538 6.15 -29.23 18.39
N ASP A 539 4.93 -28.78 18.68
CA ASP A 539 4.03 -28.20 17.71
C ASP A 539 3.78 -26.71 18.01
N LEU A 540 3.64 -25.90 16.95
CA LEU A 540 2.93 -24.64 17.01
C LEU A 540 1.45 -24.93 16.80
N VAL A 541 0.63 -24.30 17.61
CA VAL A 541 -0.82 -24.49 17.62
C VAL A 541 -1.50 -23.15 17.43
N ALA A 542 -2.34 -23.03 16.41
CA ALA A 542 -3.31 -21.96 16.28
C ALA A 542 -4.71 -22.47 16.62
N LYS A 543 -5.41 -21.73 17.47
CA LYS A 543 -6.83 -21.93 17.72
C LYS A 543 -7.60 -20.72 17.19
N VAL A 544 -8.46 -20.97 16.22
CA VAL A 544 -9.27 -19.94 15.55
C VAL A 544 -10.73 -20.23 15.84
N GLN A 545 -11.45 -19.22 16.32
CA GLN A 545 -12.91 -19.31 16.47
C GLN A 545 -13.55 -18.73 15.21
N LEU A 546 -14.39 -19.53 14.57
CA LEU A 546 -15.22 -19.12 13.45
C LEU A 546 -16.68 -18.99 13.88
N GLY A 547 -17.45 -18.17 13.17
CA GLY A 547 -18.90 -18.05 13.38
C GLY A 547 -19.68 -19.28 12.92
N GLY A 548 -19.06 -20.17 12.14
CA GLY A 548 -19.67 -21.40 11.61
C GLY A 548 -18.61 -22.40 11.14
N ASP A 549 -19.03 -23.38 10.35
CA ASP A 549 -18.13 -24.38 9.77
C ASP A 549 -17.44 -23.83 8.52
N LEU A 550 -16.12 -24.05 8.39
CA LEU A 550 -15.33 -23.55 7.26
C LEU A 550 -15.84 -24.04 5.90
N SER A 551 -16.45 -25.24 5.82
CA SER A 551 -17.05 -25.76 4.60
C SER A 551 -18.19 -24.91 4.04
N GLN A 552 -18.86 -24.11 4.88
CA GLN A 552 -19.91 -23.18 4.45
C GLN A 552 -19.37 -22.13 3.48
N VAL A 553 -18.09 -21.76 3.60
CA VAL A 553 -17.45 -20.83 2.66
C VAL A 553 -17.39 -21.44 1.27
N ALA A 554 -16.89 -22.68 1.15
CA ALA A 554 -16.85 -23.38 -0.13
C ALA A 554 -18.24 -23.58 -0.75
N GLN A 555 -19.23 -23.93 0.09
CA GLN A 555 -20.63 -24.10 -0.33
C GLN A 555 -21.23 -22.78 -0.84
N THR A 556 -21.03 -21.68 -0.10
CA THR A 556 -21.64 -20.38 -0.42
C THR A 556 -20.98 -19.72 -1.62
N ALA A 557 -19.65 -19.85 -1.74
CA ALA A 557 -18.89 -19.34 -2.89
C ALA A 557 -18.96 -20.26 -4.12
N ALA A 558 -19.60 -21.44 -3.99
CA ALA A 558 -19.64 -22.48 -5.03
C ALA A 558 -18.25 -22.91 -5.51
N THR A 559 -17.30 -23.01 -4.57
CA THR A 559 -15.93 -23.44 -4.82
C THR A 559 -15.69 -24.85 -4.28
N PRO A 560 -14.71 -25.63 -4.83
CA PRO A 560 -14.38 -26.94 -4.33
C PRO A 560 -13.96 -26.96 -2.86
N THR A 561 -13.17 -25.97 -2.45
CA THR A 561 -12.65 -25.87 -1.08
C THR A 561 -12.69 -24.45 -0.57
N ALA A 562 -12.53 -24.31 0.74
CA ALA A 562 -12.24 -23.09 1.44
C ALA A 562 -11.03 -23.33 2.36
N GLN A 563 -10.20 -22.32 2.51
CA GLN A 563 -8.98 -22.40 3.30
C GLN A 563 -8.97 -21.30 4.36
N LEU A 564 -8.67 -21.69 5.60
CA LEU A 564 -8.25 -20.77 6.66
C LEU A 564 -6.75 -20.85 6.77
N VAL A 565 -6.08 -19.73 6.63
CA VAL A 565 -4.62 -19.61 6.74
C VAL A 565 -4.28 -18.75 7.95
N VAL A 566 -3.32 -19.20 8.75
CA VAL A 566 -2.63 -18.39 9.77
C VAL A 566 -1.20 -18.24 9.31
N ARG A 567 -0.75 -17.00 9.11
CA ARG A 567 0.57 -16.68 8.57
C ARG A 567 1.37 -15.79 9.51
N TRP A 568 2.69 -15.79 9.37
CA TRP A 568 3.61 -14.89 10.06
C TRP A 568 4.94 -14.80 9.32
N GLN A 569 5.69 -13.73 9.60
CA GLN A 569 7.08 -13.61 9.19
C GLN A 569 8.00 -14.00 10.34
N MET A 570 9.06 -14.74 10.03
CA MET A 570 10.13 -15.03 10.97
C MET A 570 11.47 -14.95 10.25
N GLY A 571 12.26 -13.93 10.62
CA GLY A 571 13.44 -13.57 9.85
C GLY A 571 13.06 -13.09 8.44
N ASN A 572 13.64 -13.69 7.43
CA ASN A 572 13.38 -13.37 6.02
C ASN A 572 12.43 -14.35 5.33
N ARG A 573 11.51 -15.01 6.04
CA ARG A 573 10.57 -15.98 5.46
C ARG A 573 9.18 -15.82 6.03
N LEU A 574 8.20 -16.03 5.14
CA LEU A 574 6.80 -16.19 5.48
C LEU A 574 6.48 -17.65 5.72
N TYR A 575 6.01 -17.94 6.91
CA TYR A 575 5.51 -19.25 7.31
C TYR A 575 4.00 -19.22 7.47
N PHE A 576 3.39 -20.39 7.38
CA PHE A 576 1.95 -20.52 7.58
C PHE A 576 1.56 -21.88 8.15
N MET A 577 0.35 -21.94 8.67
CA MET A 577 -0.42 -23.15 8.91
C MET A 577 -1.83 -22.95 8.37
N ALA A 578 -2.44 -23.99 7.85
CA ALA A 578 -3.72 -23.91 7.20
C ALA A 578 -4.64 -25.08 7.58
N ALA A 579 -5.94 -24.80 7.53
CA ALA A 579 -7.00 -25.78 7.48
C ALA A 579 -7.75 -25.58 6.18
N GLU A 580 -7.97 -26.64 5.42
CA GLU A 580 -8.69 -26.63 4.15
C GLU A 580 -9.90 -27.55 4.23
N ALA A 581 -11.08 -26.99 4.05
CA ALA A 581 -12.33 -27.71 4.07
C ALA A 581 -12.93 -27.83 2.67
N THR A 582 -13.32 -29.05 2.28
CA THR A 582 -14.14 -29.26 1.09
C THR A 582 -15.58 -28.83 1.33
N ALA A 583 -16.34 -28.56 0.27
CA ALA A 583 -17.77 -28.28 0.37
C ALA A 583 -18.56 -29.43 1.06
N ALA A 584 -18.04 -30.65 1.06
CA ALA A 584 -18.61 -31.81 1.73
C ALA A 584 -18.28 -31.87 3.24
N GLY A 585 -17.43 -30.96 3.76
CA GLY A 585 -17.08 -30.89 5.18
C GLY A 585 -15.84 -31.68 5.58
N THR A 586 -15.10 -32.27 4.66
CA THR A 586 -13.82 -32.92 4.98
C THR A 586 -12.75 -31.83 5.14
N THR A 587 -12.06 -31.83 6.29
CA THR A 587 -11.01 -30.85 6.59
C THR A 587 -9.64 -31.51 6.67
N SER A 588 -8.67 -30.94 5.95
CA SER A 588 -7.24 -31.28 6.04
C SER A 588 -6.45 -30.16 6.72
N TYR A 589 -5.29 -30.51 7.29
CA TYR A 589 -4.44 -29.59 8.02
C TYR A 589 -2.99 -29.71 7.54
N TYR A 590 -2.32 -28.59 7.39
CA TYR A 590 -0.94 -28.58 6.94
C TYR A 590 -0.24 -27.26 7.28
N GLY A 591 1.07 -27.17 7.05
CA GLY A 591 1.84 -25.97 7.23
C GLY A 591 3.23 -26.06 6.64
N GLY A 592 3.86 -24.94 6.49
CA GLY A 592 5.16 -24.78 5.86
C GLY A 592 5.55 -23.34 5.70
N HIS A 593 6.29 -23.05 4.66
CA HIS A 593 6.52 -21.67 4.22
C HIS A 593 5.83 -21.41 2.88
N THR A 594 5.54 -20.15 2.60
CA THR A 594 4.91 -19.75 1.34
C THR A 594 5.82 -20.00 0.15
N ALA A 595 5.22 -20.14 -1.02
CA ALA A 595 5.92 -20.17 -2.30
C ALA A 595 5.24 -19.19 -3.26
N ALA A 596 5.99 -18.77 -4.26
CA ALA A 596 5.48 -17.89 -5.29
C ALA A 596 5.12 -18.67 -6.55
N VAL A 597 4.07 -18.24 -7.20
CA VAL A 597 3.57 -18.85 -8.43
C VAL A 597 3.44 -17.81 -9.52
N ASP A 598 3.98 -18.13 -10.68
CA ASP A 598 3.79 -17.37 -11.89
C ASP A 598 2.56 -17.90 -12.64
N LEU A 599 1.61 -17.01 -12.90
CA LEU A 599 0.42 -17.31 -13.68
C LEU A 599 0.54 -16.93 -15.16
N CYS A 600 1.66 -16.35 -15.56
CA CYS A 600 1.87 -16.01 -16.94
C CYS A 600 2.29 -17.25 -17.75
N SER A 601 1.67 -17.44 -18.89
CA SER A 601 2.10 -18.44 -19.88
C SER A 601 3.26 -17.97 -20.76
N VAL A 602 3.75 -16.76 -20.55
CA VAL A 602 4.81 -16.12 -21.35
C VAL A 602 6.12 -16.13 -20.58
N SER A 603 7.19 -16.56 -21.23
CA SER A 603 8.53 -16.52 -20.66
C SER A 603 8.91 -15.10 -20.25
N GLY A 604 9.39 -14.92 -19.00
CA GLY A 604 9.80 -13.64 -18.45
C GLY A 604 8.73 -12.90 -17.65
N CYS A 605 7.53 -13.43 -17.50
CA CYS A 605 6.58 -12.91 -16.52
C CYS A 605 7.07 -13.17 -15.09
N LYS A 606 6.82 -12.20 -14.22
CA LYS A 606 7.11 -12.36 -12.79
C LYS A 606 5.97 -13.09 -12.09
N PRO A 607 6.28 -13.86 -11.04
CA PRO A 607 5.25 -14.40 -10.17
C PRO A 607 4.36 -13.29 -9.63
N ASN A 608 3.07 -13.55 -9.58
CA ASN A 608 2.06 -12.59 -9.17
C ASN A 608 1.15 -13.09 -8.05
N TYR A 609 1.50 -14.28 -7.50
CA TYR A 609 0.80 -14.90 -6.37
C TYR A 609 1.73 -15.48 -5.35
N LEU A 610 1.27 -15.43 -4.08
CA LEU A 610 1.75 -16.29 -3.02
C LEU A 610 0.83 -17.50 -2.87
N THR A 611 1.40 -18.69 -2.75
CA THR A 611 0.68 -19.89 -2.35
C THR A 611 0.96 -20.26 -0.91
N TYR A 612 -0.07 -20.75 -0.25
CA TYR A 612 -0.05 -21.29 1.11
C TYR A 612 -0.23 -22.81 1.11
N ASP A 613 0.05 -23.43 0.02
CA ASP A 613 0.18 -24.87 -0.14
C ASP A 613 1.28 -25.18 -1.18
N ALA A 614 1.67 -26.43 -1.29
CA ALA A 614 2.51 -26.89 -2.37
C ALA A 614 1.66 -27.83 -3.25
N PRO A 615 1.11 -27.33 -4.37
CA PRO A 615 0.34 -28.19 -5.25
C PRO A 615 1.21 -29.34 -5.75
N PRO A 616 0.71 -30.58 -5.70
CA PRO A 616 1.45 -31.70 -6.23
C PRO A 616 1.83 -31.49 -7.69
N GLY A 617 3.12 -31.50 -8.00
CA GLY A 617 3.63 -31.40 -9.36
C GLY A 617 3.78 -29.99 -9.93
N SER A 618 3.68 -28.95 -9.13
CA SER A 618 3.98 -27.58 -9.57
C SER A 618 5.48 -27.40 -9.84
N PRO A 619 5.87 -26.92 -11.03
CA PRO A 619 7.27 -26.63 -11.33
C PRO A 619 7.81 -25.56 -10.39
N GLY A 620 8.96 -25.79 -9.74
CA GLY A 620 9.64 -24.83 -8.89
C GLY A 620 9.17 -24.76 -7.43
N THR A 621 8.11 -25.46 -7.05
CA THR A 621 7.65 -25.51 -5.67
C THR A 621 8.24 -26.73 -4.94
N ASN A 622 9.53 -26.74 -4.68
CA ASN A 622 10.16 -27.73 -3.80
C ASN A 622 9.97 -27.41 -2.31
N VAL A 623 8.89 -26.74 -1.96
CA VAL A 623 8.58 -26.41 -0.57
C VAL A 623 7.77 -27.56 0.01
N PRO A 624 8.34 -28.36 0.93
CA PRO A 624 7.58 -29.42 1.54
C PRO A 624 6.53 -28.81 2.48
N VAL A 625 5.29 -28.91 2.09
CA VAL A 625 4.17 -28.77 3.01
C VAL A 625 4.14 -30.02 3.87
N VAL A 626 4.20 -29.85 5.16
CA VAL A 626 4.14 -30.93 6.12
C VAL A 626 2.71 -31.09 6.60
N ALA A 627 2.23 -32.32 6.60
CA ALA A 627 0.90 -32.63 7.14
C ALA A 627 0.82 -32.18 8.61
N GLY A 628 -0.22 -31.42 8.92
CA GLY A 628 -0.60 -31.05 10.26
C GLY A 628 -1.70 -31.96 10.82
N THR A 629 -2.10 -31.68 12.03
CA THR A 629 -3.28 -32.28 12.65
C THR A 629 -4.19 -31.19 13.19
N GLY A 630 -5.46 -31.48 13.34
CA GLY A 630 -6.39 -30.48 13.84
C GLY A 630 -7.69 -31.08 14.35
N SER A 631 -8.57 -30.20 14.81
CA SER A 631 -9.88 -30.52 15.33
C SER A 631 -10.81 -29.34 15.08
N THR A 632 -12.08 -29.63 14.84
CA THR A 632 -13.16 -28.65 14.76
C THR A 632 -13.90 -28.45 16.09
N ASP A 633 -13.57 -29.23 17.13
CA ASP A 633 -14.25 -29.14 18.41
C ASP A 633 -13.94 -27.86 19.18
N GLY A 634 -14.95 -27.07 19.44
CA GLY A 634 -14.83 -25.80 20.15
C GLY A 634 -13.99 -24.75 19.42
N GLY A 635 -14.07 -24.72 18.11
CA GLY A 635 -13.32 -23.88 17.16
C GLY A 635 -12.27 -24.65 16.39
N LEU A 636 -11.76 -24.04 15.31
CA LEU A 636 -10.77 -24.67 14.46
C LEU A 636 -9.38 -24.65 15.13
N THR A 637 -8.84 -25.82 15.40
CA THR A 637 -7.48 -25.97 15.95
C THR A 637 -6.57 -26.54 14.87
N ILE A 638 -5.46 -25.86 14.59
CA ILE A 638 -4.44 -26.29 13.63
C ILE A 638 -3.15 -26.53 14.39
N ARG A 639 -2.48 -27.65 14.13
CA ARG A 639 -1.19 -28.02 14.73
C ARG A 639 -0.21 -28.36 13.61
N VAL A 640 0.98 -27.76 13.65
CA VAL A 640 2.07 -28.09 12.74
C VAL A 640 3.36 -28.33 13.54
N PRO A 641 4.19 -29.31 13.15
CA PRO A 641 5.46 -29.54 13.80
C PRO A 641 6.41 -28.35 13.61
N LEU A 642 7.21 -28.03 14.61
CA LEU A 642 8.17 -26.92 14.55
C LEU A 642 9.16 -27.04 13.40
N SER A 643 9.48 -28.26 12.98
CA SER A 643 10.36 -28.53 11.84
C SER A 643 9.81 -28.03 10.50
N ALA A 644 8.49 -27.94 10.36
CA ALA A 644 7.84 -27.41 9.14
C ALA A 644 7.94 -25.88 9.06
N ILE A 645 8.19 -25.21 10.16
CA ILE A 645 8.09 -23.75 10.30
C ILE A 645 9.41 -23.12 10.79
N GLY A 646 10.55 -23.65 10.36
CA GLY A 646 11.86 -23.09 10.65
C GLY A 646 12.38 -23.32 12.07
N ASN A 647 11.83 -24.27 12.85
CA ASN A 647 12.25 -24.60 14.20
C ASN A 647 12.34 -23.40 15.15
N PRO A 648 11.27 -22.64 15.38
CA PRO A 648 11.31 -21.48 16.26
C PRO A 648 11.67 -21.87 17.69
N THR A 649 12.47 -21.01 18.34
CA THR A 649 12.92 -21.16 19.73
C THR A 649 12.15 -20.19 20.63
N SER A 650 12.33 -20.30 21.96
CA SER A 650 11.75 -19.35 22.91
C SER A 650 12.20 -17.88 22.73
N LYS A 651 13.24 -17.64 21.93
CA LYS A 651 13.70 -16.31 21.56
C LYS A 651 13.10 -15.81 20.25
N SER A 652 12.52 -16.70 19.45
CA SER A 652 11.94 -16.33 18.15
C SER A 652 10.73 -15.44 18.33
N LEU A 653 10.66 -14.41 17.51
CA LEU A 653 9.50 -13.55 17.33
C LEU A 653 8.84 -13.95 16.02
N LEU A 654 7.55 -14.25 16.07
CA LEU A 654 6.70 -14.41 14.91
C LEU A 654 6.06 -13.04 14.70
N GLU A 655 6.48 -12.36 13.66
CA GLU A 655 6.04 -11.01 13.34
C GLU A 655 4.84 -11.05 12.41
N GLU A 656 3.98 -10.07 12.52
CA GLU A 656 2.83 -9.88 11.62
C GLU A 656 1.91 -11.11 11.54
N VAL A 657 1.72 -11.79 12.66
CA VAL A 657 0.78 -12.93 12.75
C VAL A 657 -0.62 -12.45 12.39
N SER A 658 -1.24 -13.07 11.39
CA SER A 658 -2.63 -12.81 11.00
C SER A 658 -3.28 -14.10 10.51
N ALA A 659 -4.61 -14.12 10.51
CA ALA A 659 -5.39 -15.17 9.87
C ALA A 659 -6.27 -14.57 8.78
N PHE A 660 -6.57 -15.34 7.74
CA PHE A 660 -7.53 -14.97 6.71
C PHE A 660 -8.22 -16.21 6.14
N VAL A 661 -9.42 -15.99 5.62
CA VAL A 661 -10.23 -17.04 4.99
C VAL A 661 -10.41 -16.73 3.51
N VAL A 662 -10.16 -17.74 2.69
CA VAL A 662 -10.36 -17.65 1.25
C VAL A 662 -11.22 -18.79 0.73
N ALA A 663 -12.07 -18.49 -0.26
CA ALA A 663 -12.70 -19.49 -1.10
C ALA A 663 -11.77 -19.79 -2.29
N SER A 664 -11.48 -21.06 -2.51
CA SER A 664 -10.60 -21.47 -3.61
C SER A 664 -11.36 -22.23 -4.70
N PRO A 665 -11.29 -21.77 -5.95
CA PRO A 665 -11.99 -22.45 -7.04
C PRO A 665 -11.42 -23.82 -7.40
N GLN A 666 -10.22 -24.16 -6.97
CA GLN A 666 -9.51 -25.37 -7.40
C GLN A 666 -8.92 -26.26 -6.29
N GLY A 667 -9.31 -26.02 -5.04
CA GLY A 667 -8.69 -26.75 -3.91
C GLY A 667 -7.25 -26.28 -3.66
N GLY A 668 -7.10 -25.44 -2.68
CA GLY A 668 -5.85 -24.73 -2.41
C GLY A 668 -5.86 -23.29 -2.96
N VAL A 669 -4.97 -22.46 -2.46
CA VAL A 669 -4.84 -21.05 -2.86
C VAL A 669 -4.11 -20.91 -4.21
N VAL A 670 -3.87 -22.00 -4.91
CA VAL A 670 -3.10 -21.99 -6.14
C VAL A 670 -3.96 -22.33 -7.36
N PRO A 671 -4.04 -21.41 -8.29
CA PRO A 671 -4.55 -21.71 -9.61
C PRO A 671 -3.59 -22.68 -10.34
N GLN A 672 -4.06 -23.82 -10.72
CA GLN A 672 -3.28 -24.65 -11.63
C GLN A 672 -3.35 -24.08 -13.04
N ASN A 673 -2.20 -23.91 -13.67
CA ASN A 673 -2.09 -23.40 -15.03
C ASN A 673 -2.49 -24.49 -16.05
N ASN A 674 -3.77 -24.83 -16.09
CA ASN A 674 -4.31 -25.87 -16.97
C ASN A 674 -5.00 -25.29 -18.20
N GLY A 675 -4.64 -24.08 -18.63
CA GLY A 675 -5.28 -23.41 -19.77
C GLY A 675 -6.68 -22.88 -19.48
N LEU A 676 -7.10 -22.85 -18.21
CA LEU A 676 -8.34 -22.21 -17.78
C LEU A 676 -8.21 -20.69 -17.84
N SER A 677 -9.30 -20.02 -18.07
CA SER A 677 -9.33 -18.57 -17.98
C SER A 677 -9.03 -18.17 -16.53
N PHE A 678 -8.17 -17.19 -16.34
CA PHE A 678 -7.80 -16.73 -15.01
C PHE A 678 -8.98 -16.24 -14.15
N ALA A 679 -10.14 -15.92 -14.77
CA ALA A 679 -11.36 -15.54 -14.08
C ALA A 679 -11.87 -16.64 -13.13
N ASP A 680 -11.59 -17.88 -13.48
CA ASP A 680 -12.10 -19.04 -12.74
C ASP A 680 -11.18 -19.46 -11.59
N VAL A 681 -10.11 -18.72 -11.33
CA VAL A 681 -8.96 -19.22 -10.55
C VAL A 681 -8.57 -18.32 -9.39
N ALA A 682 -9.13 -17.13 -9.29
CA ALA A 682 -8.78 -16.20 -8.23
C ALA A 682 -9.37 -16.62 -6.89
N PRO A 683 -8.54 -16.81 -5.88
CA PRO A 683 -9.04 -17.02 -4.54
C PRO A 683 -9.77 -15.75 -4.07
N LEU A 684 -10.93 -15.96 -3.48
CA LEU A 684 -11.75 -14.91 -2.92
C LEU A 684 -11.49 -14.81 -1.41
N GLN A 685 -10.79 -13.77 -1.00
CA GLN A 685 -10.63 -13.49 0.43
C GLN A 685 -11.93 -12.92 1.00
N LEU A 686 -12.48 -13.58 2.01
CA LEU A 686 -13.70 -13.17 2.69
C LEU A 686 -13.42 -12.26 3.88
N GLU A 687 -12.33 -12.53 4.59
CA GLU A 687 -11.99 -11.86 5.83
C GLU A 687 -10.51 -12.01 6.15
N GLY A 688 -10.00 -11.14 7.00
CA GLY A 688 -8.68 -11.23 7.58
C GLY A 688 -8.64 -10.53 8.93
N THR A 689 -7.83 -11.04 9.85
CA THR A 689 -7.67 -10.46 11.17
C THR A 689 -6.64 -9.34 11.19
N LYS A 690 -6.71 -8.50 12.20
CA LYS A 690 -5.61 -7.63 12.61
C LYS A 690 -4.31 -8.41 12.77
N THR A 691 -3.19 -7.83 12.40
CA THR A 691 -1.86 -8.39 12.63
C THR A 691 -1.36 -8.11 14.04
N PHE A 692 -0.57 -9.04 14.58
CA PHE A 692 0.08 -8.88 15.88
C PHE A 692 1.41 -9.65 15.91
N ASN A 693 2.27 -9.32 16.87
CA ASN A 693 3.51 -10.06 17.10
C ASN A 693 3.31 -11.12 18.15
N TYR A 694 3.83 -12.33 17.93
CA TYR A 694 3.81 -13.43 18.88
C TYR A 694 5.23 -13.87 19.24
N ARG A 695 5.56 -13.85 20.53
CA ARG A 695 6.83 -14.42 21.01
C ARG A 695 6.64 -15.90 21.29
N PHE A 696 7.36 -16.71 20.57
CA PHE A 696 7.26 -18.16 20.70
C PHE A 696 7.59 -18.62 22.12
N GLY A 697 6.67 -19.37 22.75
CA GLY A 697 6.82 -19.88 24.10
C GLY A 697 6.67 -18.87 25.25
N ALA A 698 6.22 -17.64 24.97
CA ALA A 698 5.84 -16.69 26.01
C ALA A 698 4.53 -17.13 26.71
N PRO A 699 4.36 -16.85 28.00
CA PRO A 699 3.05 -17.03 28.65
C PRO A 699 2.02 -16.14 28.01
N ALA A 700 0.76 -16.59 28.00
CA ALA A 700 -0.35 -15.85 27.42
C ALA A 700 -0.47 -14.46 28.07
N GLY A 701 -0.15 -13.43 27.30
CA GLY A 701 -0.45 -12.05 27.67
C GLY A 701 -1.94 -11.75 27.46
N THR A 702 -2.50 -10.88 28.27
CA THR A 702 -3.87 -10.35 28.05
C THR A 702 -3.86 -9.41 26.85
N ALA A 703 -4.87 -9.54 25.99
CA ALA A 703 -5.05 -8.67 24.84
C ALA A 703 -5.11 -7.18 25.26
N PRO A 704 -4.54 -6.28 24.47
CA PRO A 704 -4.72 -4.83 24.67
C PRO A 704 -6.21 -4.46 24.62
N ALA A 705 -6.58 -3.40 25.32
CA ALA A 705 -7.91 -2.84 25.24
C ALA A 705 -8.28 -2.48 23.80
N GLN A 706 -9.55 -2.70 23.46
CA GLN A 706 -10.15 -2.41 22.15
C GLN A 706 -9.76 -1.03 21.63
N PRO A 707 -9.52 -0.89 20.32
CA PRO A 707 -9.30 0.42 19.71
C PRO A 707 -10.49 1.35 19.95
N ILE A 708 -10.20 2.64 20.05
CA ILE A 708 -11.23 3.68 20.11
C ILE A 708 -12.11 3.53 18.86
N LYS A 709 -13.39 3.23 19.05
CA LYS A 709 -14.37 3.22 17.97
C LYS A 709 -14.24 4.50 17.16
N THR A 710 -13.99 4.36 15.87
CA THR A 710 -14.22 5.42 14.89
C THR A 710 -15.68 5.86 15.03
N PRO A 711 -16.03 7.16 14.97
CA PRO A 711 -17.43 7.58 15.10
C PRO A 711 -18.28 6.88 14.06
N GLY A 712 -19.23 6.15 14.55
CA GLY A 712 -20.21 5.28 13.95
C GLY A 712 -20.48 5.38 12.45
N THR A 713 -20.17 4.34 11.75
CA THR A 713 -20.96 3.94 10.60
C THR A 713 -22.20 3.21 11.13
N THR A 714 -23.30 3.90 11.25
CA THR A 714 -24.60 3.27 11.35
C THR A 714 -24.85 2.54 10.04
N PRO A 715 -25.22 1.24 10.03
CA PRO A 715 -25.54 0.56 8.80
C PRO A 715 -26.68 1.30 8.09
N GLN A 716 -26.42 1.73 6.86
CA GLN A 716 -27.43 2.37 6.04
C GLN A 716 -28.46 1.31 5.61
N PRO A 717 -29.75 1.59 5.66
CA PRO A 717 -30.77 0.61 5.24
C PRO A 717 -30.64 0.27 3.75
N PRO A 718 -31.03 -0.94 3.32
CA PRO A 718 -30.80 -1.44 1.97
C PRO A 718 -31.46 -0.55 0.92
N VAL A 719 -30.66 -0.10 -0.05
CA VAL A 719 -31.12 0.65 -1.21
C VAL A 719 -31.86 -0.28 -2.16
N LYS A 720 -33.07 0.09 -2.54
CA LYS A 720 -33.88 -0.62 -3.53
C LYS A 720 -33.22 -0.63 -4.90
N THR A 721 -33.07 -1.80 -5.50
CA THR A 721 -32.52 -2.07 -6.83
C THR A 721 -33.33 -1.33 -7.94
N PRO A 722 -32.67 -0.58 -8.83
CA PRO A 722 -33.28 -0.15 -10.10
C PRO A 722 -33.21 -1.26 -11.14
N GLY A 723 -34.24 -1.33 -11.97
CA GLY A 723 -34.46 -2.38 -12.94
C GLY A 723 -33.44 -2.40 -14.10
N LYS A 724 -33.43 -3.57 -14.76
CA LYS A 724 -32.58 -3.94 -15.90
C LYS A 724 -32.63 -2.94 -17.05
N GLY A 725 -31.48 -2.38 -17.42
CA GLY A 725 -31.27 -1.66 -18.67
C GLY A 725 -30.56 -2.54 -19.70
N GLN A 726 -31.02 -2.47 -20.94
CA GLN A 726 -30.60 -3.30 -22.06
C GLN A 726 -29.14 -3.05 -22.49
N GLY A 727 -28.44 -4.14 -22.86
CA GLY A 727 -27.07 -4.12 -23.33
C GLY A 727 -26.91 -3.51 -24.74
N LEU A 728 -25.81 -2.83 -24.93
CA LEU A 728 -25.30 -2.39 -26.23
C LEU A 728 -24.19 -3.34 -26.70
N ALA A 729 -24.28 -3.69 -27.99
CA ALA A 729 -23.42 -4.66 -28.65
C ALA A 729 -21.97 -4.17 -28.76
N ALA A 730 -21.04 -5.08 -28.51
CA ALA A 730 -19.60 -4.87 -28.71
C ALA A 730 -19.24 -5.07 -30.19
N THR A 731 -18.61 -4.07 -30.80
CA THR A 731 -17.87 -4.23 -32.05
C THR A 731 -16.40 -4.40 -31.75
N GLY A 732 -15.85 -5.53 -32.20
CA GLY A 732 -14.45 -5.87 -32.00
C GLY A 732 -13.50 -5.02 -32.84
N LEU A 733 -12.35 -4.73 -32.26
CA LEU A 733 -11.14 -4.34 -32.98
C LEU A 733 -10.05 -5.34 -32.57
N ASP A 734 -9.76 -6.24 -33.48
CA ASP A 734 -8.70 -7.22 -33.36
C ASP A 734 -7.47 -6.77 -34.13
N THR A 735 -6.30 -6.99 -33.54
CA THR A 735 -4.97 -7.06 -34.15
C THR A 735 -4.34 -5.78 -34.74
N GLY A 736 -3.32 -5.24 -34.03
CA GLY A 736 -2.37 -4.28 -34.60
C GLY A 736 -1.46 -3.50 -33.66
N LEU A 737 -1.79 -3.42 -32.41
CA LEU A 737 -1.12 -2.54 -31.44
C LEU A 737 0.18 -3.02 -30.75
N PRO A 738 0.52 -4.32 -30.67
CA PRO A 738 1.71 -4.73 -29.92
C PRO A 738 3.05 -4.28 -30.53
N VAL A 739 3.07 -4.06 -31.84
CA VAL A 739 4.31 -3.69 -32.57
C VAL A 739 4.65 -2.20 -32.38
N LEU A 740 3.64 -1.36 -32.18
CA LEU A 740 3.84 0.09 -32.01
C LEU A 740 4.43 0.42 -30.64
N GLY A 741 3.97 -0.26 -29.57
CA GLY A 741 4.50 -0.09 -28.22
C GLY A 741 5.98 -0.46 -28.10
N LEU A 742 6.39 -1.55 -28.75
CA LEU A 742 7.77 -1.98 -28.77
C LEU A 742 8.69 -1.02 -29.58
N LEU A 743 8.17 -0.45 -30.66
CA LEU A 743 8.89 0.55 -31.48
C LEU A 743 9.04 1.88 -30.74
N LEU A 744 8.04 2.31 -29.99
CA LEU A 744 8.10 3.51 -29.16
C LEU A 744 9.07 3.34 -27.99
N LEU A 745 9.10 2.16 -27.36
CA LEU A 745 10.05 1.82 -26.30
C LEU A 745 11.52 1.89 -26.80
N VAL A 746 11.80 1.35 -27.97
CA VAL A 746 13.15 1.39 -28.57
C VAL A 746 13.54 2.83 -28.95
N THR A 747 12.59 3.68 -29.32
CA THR A 747 12.85 5.07 -29.67
C THR A 747 13.09 5.93 -28.44
N ALA A 748 12.35 5.71 -27.36
CA ALA A 748 12.55 6.38 -26.09
C ALA A 748 13.92 6.04 -25.47
N ILE A 749 14.34 4.79 -25.53
CA ILE A 749 15.67 4.34 -25.08
C ILE A 749 16.79 5.01 -25.89
N ARG A 750 16.59 5.20 -27.21
CA ARG A 750 17.58 5.89 -28.07
C ARG A 750 17.67 7.40 -27.79
N MET A 751 16.57 8.07 -27.47
CA MET A 751 16.57 9.48 -27.13
C MET A 751 17.23 9.73 -25.77
N ARG A 752 16.92 8.92 -24.76
CA ARG A 752 17.54 9.02 -23.42
C ARG A 752 19.05 8.79 -23.47
N ARG A 753 19.55 7.87 -24.29
CA ARG A 753 21.00 7.67 -24.51
C ARG A 753 21.70 8.86 -25.18
N ARG A 754 20.99 9.69 -25.94
CA ARG A 754 21.56 10.90 -26.52
C ARG A 754 21.68 12.06 -25.54
N HIS A 755 20.81 12.12 -24.53
CA HIS A 755 20.91 13.12 -23.45
C HIS A 755 21.95 12.76 -22.37
N LEU A 756 22.28 11.47 -22.19
CA LEU A 756 23.33 11.03 -21.24
C LEU A 756 24.75 11.05 -21.86
N ALA A 757 24.87 11.39 -23.12
CA ALA A 757 26.17 11.43 -23.84
C ALA A 757 26.54 12.85 -24.36
N GLY A 758 25.84 13.88 -23.90
CA GLY A 758 26.12 15.31 -24.20
C GLY A 758 26.42 16.06 -22.86
#